data_be44c111c2e29119b8c27edd1acd7297
#
_entry.id   be44c111c2e29119b8c27edd1acd7297
#
_cell.length_a   1.000
_cell.length_b   1.000
_cell.length_c   1.000
_cell.angle_alpha   90.00
_cell.angle_beta   90.00
_cell.angle_gamma   90.00
#
_symmetry.space_group_name_H-M   'P 1'
#
loop_
_entity.id
_entity.type
_entity.pdbx_description
1 polymer ?
#
loop_
_entity_poly.entity_id
_entity_poly.type
_entity_poly.pdbx_seq_one_letter_code
_entity_poly.pdbx_strand_id
1 'polypeptide(L)'
;MATLLSTYQFILSIFESCADKFLLEIAPYSNILYSASEAASEGGDHGSHASMAPLLFIILALFIGTATRYWLRNFAIPYTISLLIIGLVLGVANRAGFFSEFLHIGQGSGLFIFSESIDWAGHIDPHLILYIFLPTLIFEAAFAMHVHTFKKSFTNAFILAVPGIIVALLLTGAFVMMLKVFNIGLGMWTWPVALMFGAVISATDPVAVVSILKEVGASKKLGTLIEGESLLNDGTAIVIFMVFFTALTGGEGSNPIVQFLQVSLGGVLIGVTIGWIIVTWLKRVFNDALFEITVVVGAAYLAFFVAEHFFHVSGVLALVAFGIMMAGIGRTRISPQVAHFLHEFWELAAFIANTLIFIIVGVVVAQRVSYTPRDFLILILLYIAITIVRAIVIGMFYPLMKRIGYGITPKDSVIAWWGGLRGAVGLALALIVANEASIEHEVRSQILSLTAGIVVLTSLVNATTIKLLVNKLGLTKVGAVRQQMLSQTVSFLRQSSEKEISKLKENRFMSGADWESVSDYLPDVKDVEVKTEEEEKIFETRKRLLMKEKESYWRQFSEGLLSPAAVQSLSDEIDHLMDLNGRESLGNRKDLENMWKTPKITAKLQKLPLFGGFWKRQFYRKLALSYDCARGFVVANEENLKALSSLIIGTSTGTDVDKEVEALSGLEDEINENKIMGLTFLRNLKDTYPEVYHAIETQIASRSLLNHQMSNIQKMEKQGRLEPSDAANLESQIQSHMKQIIDSPPKYQGTQSYRFLQAIPHFGVMNPNDLEYLASKFKEKVFAIDGKLTVEGGNSDGFMIIVRGTARLEQEGKLKMMLEPGNVIGAYDTLAGVPFWASVTAESPVTTLTLSNSVLAKLQKTKKHIVKHLWYFAGIDLAERLLAKVEPWSGWRAKKLKNFVMKGEIITVLPGEKHRIDAEAIILLVGEVIPENDDTTLVAPCLLTHNEFMVRTSTTLFVLKQDSEKTES
;
A
#
# COMPACT_ATOMS: atom_id res chain seq x y z
N MET A 1 24.74 46.65 -6.67
CA MET A 1 25.62 46.71 -7.84
C MET A 1 27.05 46.26 -7.52
N ALA A 2 27.68 46.73 -6.43
CA ALA A 2 29.03 46.25 -6.03
C ALA A 2 29.06 44.73 -5.68
N THR A 3 28.05 44.22 -5.01
CA THR A 3 27.92 42.77 -4.69
C THR A 3 27.68 41.90 -5.93
N LEU A 4 26.95 42.42 -6.92
CA LEU A 4 26.77 41.72 -8.21
C LEU A 4 28.06 41.69 -9.04
N LEU A 5 28.82 42.77 -9.01
CA LEU A 5 30.14 42.80 -9.68
C LEU A 5 31.19 41.91 -9.01
N SER A 6 31.16 41.82 -7.67
CA SER A 6 32.05 40.90 -6.96
C SER A 6 31.70 39.44 -7.16
N THR A 7 30.38 39.14 -7.25
CA THR A 7 29.91 37.80 -7.58
C THR A 7 30.22 37.43 -9.02
N TYR A 8 30.14 38.36 -9.96
CA TYR A 8 30.54 38.19 -11.35
C TYR A 8 32.04 37.94 -11.49
N GLN A 9 32.88 38.73 -10.82
CA GLN A 9 34.34 38.49 -10.79
C GLN A 9 34.75 37.19 -10.13
N PHE A 10 34.03 36.78 -9.09
CA PHE A 10 34.24 35.49 -8.40
C PHE A 10 33.86 34.32 -9.30
N ILE A 11 32.71 34.40 -10.00
CA ILE A 11 32.31 33.37 -10.98
C ILE A 11 33.29 33.30 -12.13
N LEU A 12 33.78 34.42 -12.65
CA LEU A 12 34.83 34.45 -13.69
C LEU A 12 36.15 33.81 -13.23
N SER A 13 36.58 34.07 -12.00
CA SER A 13 37.82 33.50 -11.46
C SER A 13 37.72 31.99 -11.22
N ILE A 14 36.55 31.49 -10.87
CA ILE A 14 36.32 30.04 -10.76
C ILE A 14 36.33 29.40 -12.15
N PHE A 15 35.73 30.07 -13.15
CA PHE A 15 35.70 29.57 -14.51
C PHE A 15 37.13 29.54 -15.12
N GLU A 16 37.94 30.60 -14.94
CA GLU A 16 39.36 30.63 -15.39
C GLU A 16 40.15 29.53 -14.70
N SER A 17 40.03 29.36 -13.41
CA SER A 17 40.76 28.30 -12.66
C SER A 17 40.34 26.87 -13.02
N CYS A 18 39.04 26.66 -13.35
CA CYS A 18 38.55 25.35 -13.80
C CYS A 18 38.91 25.08 -15.28
N ALA A 19 38.83 26.10 -16.12
CA ALA A 19 39.22 25.97 -17.54
C ALA A 19 40.71 25.69 -17.71
N ASP A 20 41.56 26.37 -16.97
CA ASP A 20 43.01 26.13 -17.01
C ASP A 20 43.39 24.73 -16.52
N LYS A 21 42.78 24.24 -15.46
CA LYS A 21 43.04 22.86 -14.99
C LYS A 21 42.52 21.81 -15.97
N PHE A 22 41.34 22.01 -16.54
CA PHE A 22 40.71 21.09 -17.50
C PHE A 22 41.48 21.05 -18.82
N LEU A 23 41.98 22.22 -19.30
CA LEU A 23 42.82 22.30 -20.50
C LEU A 23 44.22 21.69 -20.29
N LEU A 24 44.82 21.81 -19.11
CA LEU A 24 46.12 21.18 -18.78
C LEU A 24 46.03 19.65 -18.69
N GLU A 25 44.88 19.09 -18.25
CA GLU A 25 44.70 17.63 -18.20
C GLU A 25 44.35 17.00 -19.55
N ILE A 26 43.74 17.74 -20.50
CA ILE A 26 43.34 17.23 -21.81
C ILE A 26 44.41 17.45 -22.89
N ALA A 27 45.33 18.40 -22.69
CA ALA A 27 46.38 18.70 -23.65
C ALA A 27 47.21 17.48 -24.18
N PRO A 28 47.46 16.44 -23.38
CA PRO A 28 48.17 15.24 -23.88
C PRO A 28 47.34 14.39 -24.85
N TYR A 29 45.96 14.52 -24.83
CA TYR A 29 45.07 13.67 -25.64
C TYR A 29 44.60 14.34 -26.94
N SER A 30 44.96 15.60 -27.18
CA SER A 30 44.60 16.33 -28.41
C SER A 30 45.13 15.67 -29.70
N ASN A 31 46.30 15.04 -29.64
CA ASN A 31 46.85 14.34 -30.79
C ASN A 31 46.12 13.03 -31.15
N ILE A 32 45.45 12.39 -30.20
CA ILE A 32 44.66 11.18 -30.47
C ILE A 32 43.32 11.55 -31.15
N LEU A 33 42.77 12.68 -30.80
CA LEU A 33 41.55 13.20 -31.45
C LEU A 33 41.82 13.73 -32.87
N TYR A 34 43.05 14.29 -33.11
CA TYR A 34 43.44 14.78 -34.43
C TYR A 34 43.64 13.65 -35.45
N SER A 35 44.26 12.55 -35.03
CA SER A 35 44.46 11.38 -35.90
C SER A 35 43.16 10.63 -36.25
N ALA A 36 42.14 10.69 -35.36
CA ALA A 36 40.81 10.13 -35.62
C ALA A 36 39.99 10.98 -36.62
N SER A 37 40.25 12.31 -36.69
CA SER A 37 39.57 13.19 -37.63
C SER A 37 40.12 13.15 -39.05
N GLU A 38 41.45 12.92 -39.23
CA GLU A 38 42.05 12.75 -40.53
C GLU A 38 41.64 11.44 -41.22
N ALA A 39 41.41 10.38 -40.45
CA ALA A 39 40.93 9.11 -41.00
C ALA A 39 39.44 9.17 -41.47
N ALA A 40 38.67 10.14 -40.98
CA ALA A 40 37.27 10.34 -41.36
C ALA A 40 37.07 11.26 -42.58
N SER A 41 38.09 11.97 -43.04
CA SER A 41 38.01 12.97 -44.11
C SER A 41 38.32 12.44 -45.52
N GLU A 42 38.78 11.20 -45.69
CA GLU A 42 39.15 10.63 -47.02
C GLU A 42 38.10 9.74 -47.67
N GLY A 43 36.87 9.66 -47.13
CA GLY A 43 35.77 8.89 -47.71
C GLY A 43 34.65 9.79 -48.22
N GLY A 44 34.78 10.36 -49.41
CA GLY A 44 33.72 11.12 -50.07
C GLY A 44 32.55 10.23 -50.48
N ASP A 45 31.39 10.37 -49.84
CA ASP A 45 30.08 10.13 -50.45
C ASP A 45 29.01 10.94 -49.69
N HIS A 46 28.14 11.61 -50.44
CA HIS A 46 27.05 12.44 -49.93
C HIS A 46 25.91 11.59 -49.32
N GLY A 47 26.18 10.89 -48.23
CA GLY A 47 25.16 10.37 -47.32
C GLY A 47 25.02 11.33 -46.14
N SER A 48 23.81 11.70 -45.74
CA SER A 48 23.50 12.51 -44.58
C SER A 48 24.08 11.84 -43.32
N HIS A 49 25.32 12.15 -43.00
CA HIS A 49 25.91 11.71 -41.70
C HIS A 49 25.16 12.39 -40.58
N ALA A 50 24.44 11.62 -39.80
CA ALA A 50 23.80 12.13 -38.58
C ALA A 50 24.87 12.77 -37.72
N SER A 51 24.77 14.10 -37.49
CA SER A 51 25.73 14.83 -36.65
C SER A 51 25.81 14.18 -35.28
N MET A 52 27.05 13.99 -34.76
CA MET A 52 27.27 13.51 -33.38
C MET A 52 27.08 14.60 -32.31
N ALA A 53 26.75 15.82 -32.71
CA ALA A 53 26.55 16.96 -31.81
C ALA A 53 25.50 16.67 -30.69
N PRO A 54 24.33 16.01 -30.91
CA PRO A 54 23.41 15.65 -29.86
C PRO A 54 24.03 14.75 -28.78
N LEU A 55 24.82 13.75 -29.22
CA LEU A 55 25.47 12.81 -28.31
C LEU A 55 26.49 13.52 -27.44
N LEU A 56 27.31 14.38 -28.03
CA LEU A 56 28.29 15.15 -27.31
C LEU A 56 27.67 16.10 -26.32
N PHE A 57 26.55 16.77 -26.68
CA PHE A 57 25.82 17.62 -25.76
C PHE A 57 25.33 16.83 -24.53
N ILE A 58 24.74 15.65 -24.73
CA ILE A 58 24.26 14.80 -23.64
C ILE A 58 25.40 14.41 -22.72
N ILE A 59 26.53 13.97 -23.28
CA ILE A 59 27.74 13.60 -22.52
C ILE A 59 28.23 14.79 -21.68
N LEU A 60 28.40 15.95 -22.30
CA LEU A 60 28.86 17.15 -21.61
C LEU A 60 27.89 17.59 -20.51
N ALA A 61 26.60 17.59 -20.81
CA ALA A 61 25.58 17.98 -19.84
C ALA A 61 25.58 17.05 -18.61
N LEU A 62 25.75 15.74 -18.80
CA LEU A 62 25.84 14.78 -17.69
C LEU A 62 27.14 14.98 -16.86
N PHE A 63 28.26 15.21 -17.51
CA PHE A 63 29.52 15.52 -16.77
C PHE A 63 29.40 16.84 -16.00
N ILE A 64 28.88 17.88 -16.63
CA ILE A 64 28.64 19.18 -15.97
C ILE A 64 27.69 18.99 -14.81
N GLY A 65 26.61 18.24 -14.99
CA GLY A 65 25.64 17.94 -13.93
C GLY A 65 26.28 17.21 -12.76
N THR A 66 27.07 16.18 -13.01
CA THR A 66 27.76 15.41 -11.97
C THR A 66 28.80 16.28 -11.24
N ALA A 67 29.60 17.05 -11.97
CA ALA A 67 30.56 17.99 -11.41
C ALA A 67 29.86 19.06 -10.54
N THR A 68 28.76 19.62 -11.03
CA THR A 68 27.95 20.61 -10.30
C THR A 68 27.44 20.02 -8.98
N ARG A 69 26.92 18.78 -9.00
CA ARG A 69 26.44 18.09 -7.80
C ARG A 69 27.56 17.87 -6.78
N TYR A 70 28.76 17.55 -7.23
CA TYR A 70 29.92 17.28 -6.36
C TYR A 70 30.48 18.57 -5.74
N TRP A 71 30.73 19.59 -6.55
CA TRP A 71 31.40 20.80 -6.10
C TRP A 71 30.49 21.79 -5.38
N LEU A 72 29.22 21.88 -5.82
CA LEU A 72 28.27 22.81 -5.21
C LEU A 72 27.45 22.19 -4.06
N ARG A 73 27.76 20.99 -3.61
CA ARG A 73 27.08 20.32 -2.51
C ARG A 73 26.99 21.15 -1.22
N ASN A 74 28.01 21.97 -0.95
CA ASN A 74 28.12 22.80 0.24
C ASN A 74 27.59 24.23 0.06
N PHE A 75 27.19 24.59 -1.18
CA PHE A 75 26.67 25.92 -1.47
C PHE A 75 25.14 25.97 -1.21
N ALA A 76 24.66 27.17 -0.83
CA ALA A 76 23.25 27.39 -0.56
C ALA A 76 22.36 27.44 -1.82
N ILE A 77 22.92 27.24 -3.02
CA ILE A 77 22.20 27.31 -4.29
C ILE A 77 21.69 25.91 -4.65
N PRO A 78 20.38 25.72 -4.93
CA PRO A 78 19.85 24.47 -5.39
C PRO A 78 20.50 24.00 -6.71
N TYR A 79 20.68 22.69 -6.84
CA TYR A 79 21.31 22.02 -7.98
C TYR A 79 20.72 22.43 -9.34
N THR A 80 19.37 22.42 -9.45
CA THR A 80 18.65 22.76 -10.68
C THR A 80 18.91 24.19 -11.16
N ILE A 81 19.04 25.14 -10.23
CA ILE A 81 19.35 26.54 -10.53
C ILE A 81 20.77 26.67 -11.07
N SER A 82 21.72 25.97 -10.46
CA SER A 82 23.11 25.97 -10.92
C SER A 82 23.22 25.46 -12.35
N LEU A 83 22.50 24.41 -12.71
CA LEU A 83 22.44 23.88 -14.07
C LEU A 83 21.83 24.88 -15.07
N LEU A 84 20.74 25.55 -14.68
CA LEU A 84 20.10 26.57 -15.49
C LEU A 84 21.06 27.73 -15.78
N ILE A 85 21.78 28.21 -14.76
CA ILE A 85 22.78 29.28 -14.91
C ILE A 85 23.92 28.82 -15.82
N ILE A 86 24.43 27.59 -15.64
CA ILE A 86 25.50 27.06 -16.50
C ILE A 86 25.04 26.97 -17.95
N GLY A 87 23.83 26.43 -18.18
CA GLY A 87 23.24 26.37 -19.52
C GLY A 87 23.08 27.75 -20.14
N LEU A 88 22.64 28.75 -19.36
CA LEU A 88 22.53 30.13 -19.81
C LEU A 88 23.88 30.73 -20.18
N VAL A 89 24.93 30.52 -19.35
CA VAL A 89 26.28 30.98 -19.63
C VAL A 89 26.84 30.31 -20.89
N LEU A 90 26.67 29.00 -21.05
CA LEU A 90 27.09 28.26 -22.26
C LEU A 90 26.39 28.81 -23.51
N GLY A 91 25.11 29.04 -23.46
CA GLY A 91 24.35 29.58 -24.58
C GLY A 91 24.76 31.01 -24.95
N VAL A 92 24.94 31.89 -23.94
CA VAL A 92 25.43 33.26 -24.14
C VAL A 92 26.85 33.26 -24.74
N ALA A 93 27.74 32.42 -24.19
CA ALA A 93 29.14 32.30 -24.69
C ALA A 93 29.15 31.82 -26.17
N ASN A 94 28.30 30.88 -26.52
CA ASN A 94 28.16 30.41 -27.89
C ASN A 94 27.61 31.49 -28.82
N ARG A 95 26.54 32.20 -28.41
CA ARG A 95 25.99 33.33 -29.16
C ARG A 95 26.96 34.49 -29.33
N ALA A 96 27.84 34.73 -28.34
CA ALA A 96 28.88 35.75 -28.41
C ALA A 96 30.09 35.35 -29.27
N GLY A 97 30.10 34.15 -29.85
CA GLY A 97 31.21 33.68 -30.68
C GLY A 97 32.44 33.22 -29.88
N PHE A 98 32.31 33.07 -28.55
CA PHE A 98 33.48 32.69 -27.71
C PHE A 98 34.12 31.40 -28.15
N PHE A 99 33.35 30.40 -28.55
CA PHE A 99 33.86 29.10 -28.99
C PHE A 99 34.40 29.14 -30.43
N SER A 100 33.91 30.05 -31.30
CA SER A 100 34.40 30.18 -32.69
C SER A 100 35.53 31.16 -32.87
N GLU A 101 35.49 32.30 -32.14
CA GLU A 101 36.50 33.39 -32.34
C GLU A 101 37.62 33.35 -31.31
N PHE A 102 37.28 33.20 -30.01
CA PHE A 102 38.27 33.27 -28.94
C PHE A 102 39.19 32.04 -28.86
N LEU A 103 38.63 30.85 -29.11
CA LEU A 103 39.37 29.59 -29.12
C LEU A 103 39.98 29.26 -30.51
N HIS A 104 39.83 30.15 -31.52
CA HIS A 104 40.29 29.91 -32.92
C HIS A 104 39.78 28.59 -33.50
N ILE A 105 38.57 28.19 -33.10
CA ILE A 105 37.88 26.96 -33.51
C ILE A 105 37.17 27.26 -34.85
N GLY A 106 37.86 27.18 -35.97
CA GLY A 106 37.26 27.38 -37.31
C GLY A 106 36.55 26.11 -37.85
N GLN A 107 35.73 26.31 -38.87
CA GLN A 107 35.15 25.20 -39.63
C GLN A 107 36.24 24.26 -40.09
N GLY A 108 36.21 22.98 -39.69
CA GLY A 108 37.23 21.97 -40.00
C GLY A 108 38.11 21.54 -38.84
N SER A 109 38.06 22.21 -37.66
CA SER A 109 38.68 21.68 -36.43
C SER A 109 37.68 20.71 -35.74
N GLY A 110 38.20 19.57 -35.22
CA GLY A 110 37.36 18.61 -34.48
C GLY A 110 36.65 19.20 -33.27
N LEU A 111 37.03 20.40 -32.80
CA LEU A 111 36.43 21.13 -31.69
C LEU A 111 35.21 21.97 -32.09
N PHE A 112 34.95 22.18 -33.40
CA PHE A 112 33.73 22.87 -33.90
C PHE A 112 32.46 22.17 -33.47
N ILE A 113 32.48 20.85 -33.26
CA ILE A 113 31.36 20.06 -32.76
C ILE A 113 30.85 20.52 -31.38
N PHE A 114 31.67 21.23 -30.56
CA PHE A 114 31.18 21.81 -29.30
C PHE A 114 30.18 22.95 -29.54
N SER A 115 30.50 23.88 -30.45
CA SER A 115 29.56 24.96 -30.85
C SER A 115 28.31 24.36 -31.45
N GLU A 116 28.44 23.41 -32.38
CA GLU A 116 27.33 22.69 -33.01
C GLU A 116 26.49 21.95 -31.99
N SER A 117 27.08 21.35 -30.96
CA SER A 117 26.34 20.66 -29.90
C SER A 117 25.49 21.61 -29.06
N ILE A 118 25.98 22.81 -28.74
CA ILE A 118 25.21 23.84 -28.03
C ILE A 118 24.13 24.42 -28.92
N ASP A 119 24.43 24.63 -30.22
CA ASP A 119 23.42 25.10 -31.17
C ASP A 119 22.30 24.09 -31.39
N TRP A 120 22.59 22.80 -31.45
CA TRP A 120 21.60 21.75 -31.49
C TRP A 120 20.66 21.82 -30.27
N ALA A 121 21.24 21.97 -29.07
CA ALA A 121 20.44 22.10 -27.86
C ALA A 121 19.53 23.35 -27.86
N GLY A 122 20.01 24.45 -28.45
CA GLY A 122 19.23 25.69 -28.63
C GLY A 122 18.05 25.55 -29.59
N HIS A 123 18.11 24.58 -30.51
CA HIS A 123 17.08 24.33 -31.52
C HIS A 123 16.30 23.01 -31.29
N ILE A 124 16.43 22.44 -30.10
CA ILE A 124 15.73 21.20 -29.74
C ILE A 124 14.21 21.34 -29.90
N ASP A 125 13.57 20.26 -30.40
CA ASP A 125 12.13 20.20 -30.50
C ASP A 125 11.50 20.15 -29.09
N PRO A 126 10.61 21.07 -28.74
CA PRO A 126 9.91 21.09 -27.45
C PRO A 126 9.14 19.78 -27.15
N HIS A 127 8.69 19.08 -28.19
CA HIS A 127 7.99 17.81 -28.04
C HIS A 127 8.90 16.71 -27.46
N LEU A 128 10.22 16.75 -27.70
CA LEU A 128 11.14 15.82 -27.04
C LEU A 128 11.18 16.03 -25.53
N ILE A 129 11.15 17.29 -25.08
CA ILE A 129 11.08 17.62 -23.66
C ILE A 129 9.82 17.05 -23.05
N LEU A 130 8.66 17.24 -23.68
CA LEU A 130 7.37 16.77 -23.18
C LEU A 130 7.20 15.25 -23.23
N TYR A 131 7.70 14.59 -24.28
CA TYR A 131 7.39 13.16 -24.49
C TYR A 131 8.44 12.21 -23.89
N ILE A 132 9.66 12.67 -23.66
CA ILE A 132 10.73 11.84 -23.11
C ILE A 132 11.02 12.18 -21.65
N PHE A 133 11.26 13.45 -21.34
CA PHE A 133 11.73 13.83 -20.00
C PHE A 133 10.58 14.03 -19.01
N LEU A 134 9.50 14.65 -19.45
CA LEU A 134 8.36 14.94 -18.56
C LEU A 134 7.71 13.67 -17.99
N PRO A 135 7.45 12.59 -18.77
CA PRO A 135 6.94 11.34 -18.24
C PRO A 135 7.81 10.73 -17.15
N THR A 136 9.15 10.78 -17.31
CA THR A 136 10.10 10.29 -16.31
C THR A 136 9.96 11.05 -14.98
N LEU A 137 9.93 12.38 -15.03
CA LEU A 137 9.86 13.23 -13.84
C LEU A 137 8.52 13.08 -13.10
N ILE A 138 7.43 13.08 -13.85
CA ILE A 138 6.09 12.95 -13.26
C ILE A 138 5.89 11.57 -12.65
N PHE A 139 6.34 10.51 -13.34
CA PHE A 139 6.19 9.17 -12.81
C PHE A 139 7.04 8.95 -11.56
N GLU A 140 8.31 9.39 -11.56
CA GLU A 140 9.18 9.32 -10.37
C GLU A 140 8.53 10.03 -9.18
N ALA A 141 8.08 11.28 -9.35
CA ALA A 141 7.45 12.05 -8.29
C ALA A 141 6.17 11.39 -7.76
N ALA A 142 5.34 10.82 -8.65
CA ALA A 142 4.13 10.10 -8.27
C ALA A 142 4.42 8.76 -7.58
N PHE A 143 5.44 8.03 -8.04
CA PHE A 143 5.85 6.73 -7.50
C PHE A 143 6.56 6.85 -6.15
N ALA A 144 7.38 7.89 -5.95
CA ALA A 144 8.06 8.17 -4.69
C ALA A 144 7.11 8.66 -3.58
N MET A 145 5.88 9.02 -3.92
CA MET A 145 4.94 9.66 -3.01
C MET A 145 4.41 8.70 -1.93
N HIS A 146 4.33 9.18 -0.69
CA HIS A 146 3.68 8.48 0.41
C HIS A 146 2.15 8.51 0.27
N VAL A 147 1.56 7.43 -0.25
CA VAL A 147 0.13 7.36 -0.60
C VAL A 147 -0.79 7.68 0.58
N HIS A 148 -0.50 7.21 1.80
CA HIS A 148 -1.30 7.53 2.99
C HIS A 148 -1.33 9.05 3.26
N THR A 149 -0.15 9.69 3.31
CA THR A 149 -0.03 11.13 3.54
C THR A 149 -0.66 11.91 2.41
N PHE A 150 -0.46 11.48 1.16
CA PHE A 150 -1.06 12.10 -0.02
C PHE A 150 -2.58 12.01 -0.01
N LYS A 151 -3.17 10.85 0.30
CA LYS A 151 -4.62 10.66 0.38
C LYS A 151 -5.28 11.66 1.34
N LYS A 152 -4.65 11.94 2.48
CA LYS A 152 -5.14 12.93 3.45
C LYS A 152 -4.89 14.38 3.01
N SER A 153 -3.80 14.63 2.26
CA SER A 153 -3.46 15.95 1.71
C SER A 153 -4.13 16.22 0.36
N PHE A 154 -4.67 15.19 -0.30
CA PHE A 154 -5.20 15.25 -1.67
C PHE A 154 -6.20 16.37 -1.87
N THR A 155 -7.17 16.52 -0.98
CA THR A 155 -8.20 17.55 -1.11
C THR A 155 -7.60 18.95 -1.08
N ASN A 156 -6.60 19.19 -0.22
CA ASN A 156 -5.91 20.49 -0.15
C ASN A 156 -5.04 20.74 -1.38
N ALA A 157 -4.30 19.71 -1.85
CA ALA A 157 -3.54 19.77 -3.09
C ALA A 157 -4.47 20.03 -4.30
N PHE A 158 -5.60 19.33 -4.38
CA PHE A 158 -6.60 19.50 -5.45
C PHE A 158 -7.22 20.90 -5.47
N ILE A 159 -7.52 21.46 -4.30
CA ILE A 159 -8.06 22.84 -4.19
C ILE A 159 -7.07 23.85 -4.77
N LEU A 160 -5.77 23.68 -4.52
CA LEU A 160 -4.76 24.58 -5.08
C LEU A 160 -4.51 24.31 -6.56
N ALA A 161 -4.49 23.05 -6.96
CA ALA A 161 -4.13 22.61 -8.31
C ALA A 161 -5.25 22.76 -9.36
N VAL A 162 -6.52 22.85 -8.99
CA VAL A 162 -7.62 23.00 -9.95
C VAL A 162 -8.33 24.34 -9.77
N PRO A 163 -9.14 24.60 -8.73
CA PRO A 163 -9.76 25.90 -8.56
C PRO A 163 -8.73 27.02 -8.31
N GLY A 164 -7.62 26.72 -7.62
CA GLY A 164 -6.53 27.65 -7.40
C GLY A 164 -5.86 28.13 -8.68
N ILE A 165 -5.59 27.24 -9.63
CA ILE A 165 -5.04 27.58 -10.95
C ILE A 165 -6.05 28.45 -11.72
N ILE A 166 -7.32 28.09 -11.73
CA ILE A 166 -8.35 28.87 -12.45
C ILE A 166 -8.36 30.32 -11.95
N VAL A 167 -8.32 30.52 -10.65
CA VAL A 167 -8.23 31.89 -10.06
C VAL A 167 -6.91 32.56 -10.44
N ALA A 168 -5.78 31.82 -10.36
CA ALA A 168 -4.46 32.36 -10.69
C ALA A 168 -4.36 32.78 -12.15
N LEU A 169 -4.84 31.96 -13.10
CA LEU A 169 -4.79 32.32 -14.51
C LEU A 169 -5.70 33.52 -14.86
N LEU A 170 -6.89 33.62 -14.22
CA LEU A 170 -7.80 34.77 -14.43
C LEU A 170 -7.18 36.04 -13.90
N LEU A 171 -6.61 36.02 -12.69
CA LEU A 171 -5.94 37.18 -12.11
C LEU A 171 -4.68 37.59 -12.89
N THR A 172 -3.87 36.59 -13.32
CA THR A 172 -2.67 36.86 -14.13
C THR A 172 -3.06 37.41 -15.50
N GLY A 173 -4.06 36.81 -16.16
CA GLY A 173 -4.58 37.29 -17.42
C GLY A 173 -5.15 38.70 -17.34
N ALA A 174 -5.91 39.00 -16.27
CA ALA A 174 -6.42 40.33 -16.01
C ALA A 174 -5.28 41.36 -15.79
N PHE A 175 -4.22 40.97 -15.05
CA PHE A 175 -3.05 41.82 -14.85
C PHE A 175 -2.31 42.07 -16.18
N VAL A 176 -2.12 41.06 -17.01
CA VAL A 176 -1.52 41.23 -18.36
C VAL A 176 -2.36 42.17 -19.22
N MET A 177 -3.69 42.01 -19.22
CA MET A 177 -4.59 42.89 -19.95
C MET A 177 -4.59 44.31 -19.38
N MET A 178 -4.39 44.47 -18.07
CA MET A 178 -4.21 45.77 -17.45
C MET A 178 -2.93 46.48 -17.96
N LEU A 179 -1.80 45.75 -18.06
CA LEU A 179 -0.55 46.28 -18.63
C LEU A 179 -0.73 46.69 -20.09
N LYS A 180 -1.56 45.97 -20.89
CA LYS A 180 -1.94 46.39 -22.24
C LYS A 180 -2.67 47.74 -22.23
N VAL A 181 -3.66 47.90 -21.36
CA VAL A 181 -4.43 49.17 -21.24
C VAL A 181 -3.52 50.35 -20.92
N PHE A 182 -2.50 50.14 -20.06
CA PHE A 182 -1.49 51.18 -19.76
C PHE A 182 -0.41 51.33 -20.85
N ASN A 183 -0.56 50.65 -21.98
CA ASN A 183 0.36 50.69 -23.13
C ASN A 183 1.83 50.33 -22.78
N ILE A 184 2.00 49.38 -21.87
CA ILE A 184 3.30 48.93 -21.40
C ILE A 184 3.74 47.71 -22.25
N GLY A 185 3.74 47.78 -23.59
CA GLY A 185 4.42 46.85 -24.49
C GLY A 185 3.70 45.55 -24.86
N LEU A 186 2.47 45.33 -24.44
CA LEU A 186 1.69 44.11 -24.72
C LEU A 186 0.52 44.40 -25.68
N GLY A 187 0.70 45.28 -26.69
CA GLY A 187 -0.36 45.77 -27.58
C GLY A 187 -1.13 44.68 -28.34
N MET A 188 -0.45 43.65 -28.81
CA MET A 188 -1.02 42.56 -29.64
C MET A 188 -1.71 41.48 -28.81
N TRP A 189 -1.64 41.53 -27.49
CA TRP A 189 -2.19 40.46 -26.62
C TRP A 189 -3.73 40.52 -26.59
N THR A 190 -4.36 39.37 -26.73
CA THR A 190 -5.79 39.15 -26.58
C THR A 190 -6.12 38.39 -25.30
N TRP A 191 -7.38 38.36 -24.87
CA TRP A 191 -7.78 37.60 -23.67
C TRP A 191 -7.40 36.11 -23.75
N PRO A 192 -7.64 35.38 -24.87
CA PRO A 192 -7.20 34.00 -24.96
C PRO A 192 -5.68 33.81 -24.80
N VAL A 193 -4.88 34.74 -25.38
CA VAL A 193 -3.40 34.71 -25.23
C VAL A 193 -3.01 35.00 -23.77
N ALA A 194 -3.61 35.96 -23.11
CA ALA A 194 -3.34 36.29 -21.72
C ALA A 194 -3.70 35.14 -20.77
N LEU A 195 -4.82 34.43 -21.03
CA LEU A 195 -5.24 33.29 -20.24
C LEU A 195 -4.36 32.06 -20.52
N MET A 196 -3.98 31.83 -21.78
CA MET A 196 -3.02 30.80 -22.13
C MET A 196 -1.68 31.02 -21.45
N PHE A 197 -1.15 32.25 -21.46
CA PHE A 197 0.06 32.59 -20.72
C PHE A 197 -0.08 32.41 -19.21
N GLY A 198 -1.24 32.77 -18.64
CA GLY A 198 -1.58 32.48 -17.27
C GLY A 198 -1.52 30.99 -16.92
N ALA A 199 -1.97 30.13 -17.83
CA ALA A 199 -1.87 28.67 -17.66
C ALA A 199 -0.40 28.20 -17.72
N VAL A 200 0.38 28.67 -18.70
CA VAL A 200 1.81 28.36 -18.85
C VAL A 200 2.61 28.68 -17.57
N ILE A 201 2.34 29.88 -17.02
CA ILE A 201 3.05 30.32 -15.80
C ILE A 201 2.52 29.66 -14.53
N SER A 202 1.31 29.10 -14.55
CA SER A 202 0.72 28.49 -13.35
C SER A 202 1.37 27.15 -12.98
N ALA A 203 1.99 26.44 -13.90
CA ALA A 203 2.76 25.22 -13.61
C ALA A 203 3.87 25.52 -12.59
N THR A 204 4.00 24.68 -11.53
CA THR A 204 4.96 24.88 -10.45
C THR A 204 5.90 23.69 -10.31
N ASP A 205 7.18 23.97 -10.01
CA ASP A 205 8.19 22.94 -9.77
C ASP A 205 8.52 22.84 -8.26
N PRO A 206 8.24 21.73 -7.60
CA PRO A 206 8.46 21.57 -6.18
C PRO A 206 9.87 21.09 -5.82
N VAL A 207 10.65 20.59 -6.79
CA VAL A 207 11.89 19.81 -6.56
C VAL A 207 12.84 20.54 -5.63
N ALA A 208 13.15 21.81 -5.92
CA ALA A 208 14.10 22.58 -5.11
C ALA A 208 13.54 22.87 -3.70
N VAL A 209 12.25 23.17 -3.57
CA VAL A 209 11.60 23.45 -2.28
C VAL A 209 11.55 22.23 -1.40
N VAL A 210 11.11 21.12 -1.95
CA VAL A 210 10.98 19.84 -1.23
C VAL A 210 12.35 19.30 -0.81
N SER A 211 13.35 19.44 -1.67
CA SER A 211 14.73 19.07 -1.34
C SER A 211 15.23 19.86 -0.12
N ILE A 212 15.00 21.18 -0.09
CA ILE A 212 15.37 22.03 1.05
C ILE A 212 14.57 21.64 2.30
N LEU A 213 13.26 21.39 2.17
CA LEU A 213 12.44 20.95 3.30
C LEU A 213 12.89 19.60 3.89
N LYS A 214 13.33 18.67 3.03
CA LYS A 214 13.93 17.38 3.45
C LYS A 214 15.25 17.60 4.17
N GLU A 215 16.15 18.43 3.61
CA GLU A 215 17.47 18.77 4.19
C GLU A 215 17.32 19.39 5.59
N VAL A 216 16.37 20.28 5.74
CA VAL A 216 16.13 21.03 6.98
C VAL A 216 15.28 20.24 7.99
N GLY A 217 14.76 19.07 7.61
CA GLY A 217 13.96 18.20 8.47
C GLY A 217 12.56 18.74 8.75
N ALA A 218 11.99 19.53 7.84
CA ALA A 218 10.63 20.03 7.95
C ALA A 218 9.56 18.93 7.86
N SER A 219 8.32 19.26 8.21
CA SER A 219 7.21 18.30 8.27
C SER A 219 6.99 17.60 6.93
N LYS A 220 6.96 16.24 6.96
CA LYS A 220 6.61 15.42 5.78
C LYS A 220 5.26 15.79 5.19
N LYS A 221 4.30 16.23 6.02
CA LYS A 221 2.95 16.64 5.60
C LYS A 221 3.01 17.85 4.64
N LEU A 222 3.86 18.82 4.95
CA LEU A 222 4.04 20.01 4.10
C LEU A 222 4.75 19.64 2.78
N GLY A 223 5.79 18.80 2.84
CA GLY A 223 6.48 18.30 1.65
C GLY A 223 5.51 17.59 0.69
N THR A 224 4.73 16.63 1.21
CA THR A 224 3.74 15.90 0.42
C THR A 224 2.62 16.78 -0.14
N LEU A 225 2.20 17.83 0.60
CA LEU A 225 1.22 18.79 0.09
C LEU A 225 1.77 19.55 -1.12
N ILE A 226 3.01 20.05 -1.03
CA ILE A 226 3.67 20.82 -2.10
C ILE A 226 3.97 19.92 -3.31
N GLU A 227 4.48 18.70 -3.09
CA GLU A 227 4.68 17.70 -4.15
C GLU A 227 3.36 17.35 -4.84
N GLY A 228 2.31 17.07 -4.07
CA GLY A 228 0.99 16.73 -4.60
C GLY A 228 0.29 17.88 -5.31
N GLU A 229 0.43 19.12 -4.80
CA GLU A 229 -0.06 20.33 -5.50
C GLU A 229 0.59 20.43 -6.87
N SER A 230 1.93 20.36 -6.94
CA SER A 230 2.66 20.52 -8.19
C SER A 230 2.33 19.44 -9.21
N LEU A 231 2.28 18.18 -8.76
CA LEU A 231 1.97 17.05 -9.61
C LEU A 231 0.60 17.17 -10.29
N LEU A 232 -0.42 17.60 -9.53
CA LEU A 232 -1.76 17.86 -10.06
C LEU A 232 -1.81 19.16 -10.88
N ASN A 233 -1.01 20.16 -10.48
CA ASN A 233 -0.91 21.44 -11.12
C ASN A 233 -0.37 21.34 -12.55
N ASP A 234 0.71 20.58 -12.75
CA ASP A 234 1.31 20.36 -14.08
C ASP A 234 0.29 19.74 -15.05
N GLY A 235 -0.42 18.69 -14.60
CA GLY A 235 -1.47 18.09 -15.39
C GLY A 235 -2.62 19.04 -15.71
N THR A 236 -3.06 19.83 -14.74
CA THR A 236 -4.15 20.82 -14.91
C THR A 236 -3.73 21.97 -15.82
N ALA A 237 -2.52 22.49 -15.63
CA ALA A 237 -1.98 23.61 -16.44
C ALA A 237 -1.84 23.23 -17.91
N ILE A 238 -1.35 22.03 -18.20
CA ILE A 238 -1.24 21.51 -19.59
C ILE A 238 -2.62 21.38 -20.24
N VAL A 239 -3.60 20.84 -19.53
CA VAL A 239 -4.97 20.71 -20.06
C VAL A 239 -5.59 22.09 -20.35
N ILE A 240 -5.47 23.04 -19.43
CA ILE A 240 -5.99 24.40 -19.62
C ILE A 240 -5.25 25.10 -20.76
N PHE A 241 -3.92 24.94 -20.81
CA PHE A 241 -3.11 25.45 -21.91
C PHE A 241 -3.59 24.91 -23.26
N MET A 242 -3.80 23.60 -23.39
CA MET A 242 -4.27 22.99 -24.64
C MET A 242 -5.65 23.51 -25.06
N VAL A 243 -6.56 23.75 -24.13
CA VAL A 243 -7.87 24.33 -24.41
C VAL A 243 -7.73 25.72 -25.06
N PHE A 244 -6.88 26.60 -24.52
CA PHE A 244 -6.68 27.95 -25.10
C PHE A 244 -5.82 27.93 -26.35
N PHE A 245 -4.83 27.04 -26.42
CA PHE A 245 -3.97 26.86 -27.57
C PHE A 245 -4.76 26.38 -28.78
N THR A 246 -5.59 25.35 -28.66
CA THR A 246 -6.48 24.86 -29.72
C THR A 246 -7.48 25.94 -30.16
N ALA A 247 -8.00 26.72 -29.22
CA ALA A 247 -8.90 27.85 -29.56
C ALA A 247 -8.20 28.97 -30.35
N LEU A 248 -6.88 29.17 -30.15
CA LEU A 248 -6.08 30.17 -30.89
C LEU A 248 -5.63 29.65 -32.25
N THR A 249 -5.43 28.33 -32.40
CA THR A 249 -4.97 27.72 -33.66
C THR A 249 -6.10 27.28 -34.59
N GLY A 250 -7.36 27.67 -34.30
CA GLY A 250 -8.51 27.49 -35.23
C GLY A 250 -9.24 26.15 -35.09
N GLY A 251 -9.05 25.42 -33.98
CA GLY A 251 -9.81 24.20 -33.67
C GLY A 251 -11.29 24.51 -33.37
N GLU A 252 -12.19 23.58 -33.74
CA GLU A 252 -13.62 23.71 -33.44
C GLU A 252 -13.87 23.77 -31.95
N GLY A 253 -14.44 24.86 -31.48
CA GLY A 253 -14.66 25.16 -30.06
C GLY A 253 -15.78 24.35 -29.42
N SER A 254 -15.44 23.25 -28.80
CA SER A 254 -16.30 22.64 -27.77
C SER A 254 -16.30 23.52 -26.49
N ASN A 255 -17.32 23.36 -25.65
CA ASN A 255 -17.37 24.08 -24.38
C ASN A 255 -16.09 23.81 -23.55
N PRO A 256 -15.29 24.83 -23.19
CA PRO A 256 -14.00 24.67 -22.52
C PRO A 256 -14.08 23.86 -21.21
N ILE A 257 -15.20 23.99 -20.47
CA ILE A 257 -15.42 23.24 -19.23
C ILE A 257 -15.61 21.75 -19.49
N VAL A 258 -16.40 21.41 -20.53
CA VAL A 258 -16.66 20.02 -20.90
C VAL A 258 -15.36 19.39 -21.42
N GLN A 259 -14.62 20.09 -22.25
CA GLN A 259 -13.33 19.64 -22.78
C GLN A 259 -12.32 19.41 -21.64
N PHE A 260 -12.22 20.35 -20.68
CA PHE A 260 -11.36 20.21 -19.52
C PHE A 260 -11.70 18.94 -18.70
N LEU A 261 -12.99 18.72 -18.41
CA LEU A 261 -13.44 17.55 -17.64
C LEU A 261 -13.18 16.25 -18.43
N GLN A 262 -13.49 16.23 -19.70
CA GLN A 262 -13.28 15.05 -20.57
C GLN A 262 -11.79 14.68 -20.63
N VAL A 263 -10.92 15.66 -20.89
CA VAL A 263 -9.47 15.43 -21.01
C VAL A 263 -8.86 15.01 -19.68
N SER A 264 -9.27 15.64 -18.58
CA SER A 264 -8.74 15.33 -17.24
C SER A 264 -9.21 13.97 -16.74
N LEU A 265 -10.52 13.70 -16.74
CA LEU A 265 -11.09 12.45 -16.25
C LEU A 265 -10.71 11.27 -17.15
N GLY A 266 -10.65 11.48 -18.46
CA GLY A 266 -10.20 10.49 -19.44
C GLY A 266 -8.77 10.05 -19.18
N GLY A 267 -7.86 11.00 -18.93
CA GLY A 267 -6.47 10.70 -18.57
C GLY A 267 -6.37 9.85 -17.32
N VAL A 268 -7.03 10.26 -16.24
CA VAL A 268 -7.06 9.49 -14.97
C VAL A 268 -7.60 8.07 -15.18
N LEU A 269 -8.69 7.92 -15.95
CA LEU A 269 -9.29 6.61 -16.23
C LEU A 269 -8.33 5.68 -16.97
N ILE A 270 -7.61 6.18 -17.96
CA ILE A 270 -6.61 5.40 -18.72
C ILE A 270 -5.46 4.98 -17.79
N GLY A 271 -4.93 5.91 -16.99
CA GLY A 271 -3.86 5.62 -16.05
C GLY A 271 -4.24 4.55 -15.04
N VAL A 272 -5.43 4.64 -14.45
CA VAL A 272 -5.97 3.62 -13.53
C VAL A 272 -6.17 2.28 -14.23
N THR A 273 -6.68 2.27 -15.46
CA THR A 273 -6.94 1.04 -16.22
C THR A 273 -5.62 0.31 -16.52
N ILE A 274 -4.64 1.02 -17.06
CA ILE A 274 -3.32 0.45 -17.36
C ILE A 274 -2.65 0.00 -16.04
N GLY A 275 -2.72 0.81 -14.99
CA GLY A 275 -2.20 0.46 -13.68
C GLY A 275 -2.83 -0.82 -13.12
N TRP A 276 -4.14 -0.98 -13.25
CA TRP A 276 -4.83 -2.20 -12.82
C TRP A 276 -4.36 -3.44 -13.60
N ILE A 277 -4.19 -3.31 -14.93
CA ILE A 277 -3.67 -4.39 -15.79
C ILE A 277 -2.26 -4.77 -15.35
N ILE A 278 -1.38 -3.79 -15.20
CA ILE A 278 0.03 -4.00 -14.83
C ILE A 278 0.17 -4.59 -13.42
N VAL A 279 -0.53 -4.06 -12.43
CA VAL A 279 -0.53 -4.59 -11.05
C VAL A 279 -1.03 -6.05 -11.02
N THR A 280 -2.03 -6.37 -11.86
CA THR A 280 -2.55 -7.74 -11.99
C THR A 280 -1.54 -8.66 -12.68
N TRP A 281 -0.78 -8.14 -13.64
CA TRP A 281 0.27 -8.88 -14.34
C TRP A 281 1.50 -9.10 -13.47
N LEU A 282 2.01 -8.05 -12.80
CA LEU A 282 3.13 -8.14 -11.86
C LEU A 282 2.88 -9.15 -10.73
N LYS A 283 1.64 -9.31 -10.29
CA LYS A 283 1.28 -10.34 -9.32
C LYS A 283 1.68 -11.76 -9.77
N ARG A 284 1.80 -12.01 -11.07
CA ARG A 284 2.13 -13.33 -11.65
C ARG A 284 3.63 -13.54 -11.85
N VAL A 285 4.43 -12.49 -11.75
CA VAL A 285 5.89 -12.54 -11.86
C VAL A 285 6.47 -12.42 -10.46
N PHE A 286 7.55 -13.10 -10.19
CA PHE A 286 8.19 -13.04 -8.87
C PHE A 286 9.70 -12.98 -9.04
N ASN A 287 10.31 -11.98 -8.40
CA ASN A 287 11.77 -11.78 -8.26
C ASN A 287 12.56 -11.76 -9.57
N ASP A 288 11.96 -11.26 -10.64
CA ASP A 288 12.64 -10.99 -11.91
C ASP A 288 12.79 -9.46 -12.07
N ALA A 289 13.93 -8.94 -11.62
CA ALA A 289 14.19 -7.51 -11.60
C ALA A 289 14.12 -6.88 -12.99
N LEU A 290 14.68 -7.54 -14.00
CA LEU A 290 14.69 -7.01 -15.37
C LEU A 290 13.27 -6.92 -15.91
N PHE A 291 12.47 -7.97 -15.70
CA PHE A 291 11.08 -7.98 -16.14
C PHE A 291 10.24 -6.95 -15.40
N GLU A 292 10.28 -6.96 -14.06
CA GLU A 292 9.45 -6.07 -13.24
C GLU A 292 9.75 -4.60 -13.53
N ILE A 293 11.03 -4.21 -13.65
CA ILE A 293 11.45 -2.85 -13.96
C ILE A 293 11.05 -2.46 -15.37
N THR A 294 11.37 -3.30 -16.36
CA THR A 294 11.08 -3.00 -17.78
C THR A 294 9.58 -2.85 -18.01
N VAL A 295 8.75 -3.70 -17.39
CA VAL A 295 7.29 -3.60 -17.48
C VAL A 295 6.78 -2.30 -16.86
N VAL A 296 7.31 -1.88 -15.71
CA VAL A 296 6.88 -0.61 -15.07
C VAL A 296 7.31 0.58 -15.91
N VAL A 297 8.54 0.59 -16.45
CA VAL A 297 9.04 1.65 -17.33
C VAL A 297 8.23 1.71 -18.62
N GLY A 298 8.05 0.58 -19.29
CA GLY A 298 7.26 0.51 -20.52
C GLY A 298 5.79 0.91 -20.30
N ALA A 299 5.21 0.53 -19.16
CA ALA A 299 3.85 0.88 -18.82
C ALA A 299 3.66 2.38 -18.52
N ALA A 300 4.66 3.03 -17.91
CA ALA A 300 4.61 4.47 -17.67
C ALA A 300 4.53 5.24 -18.99
N TYR A 301 5.45 4.94 -19.94
CA TYR A 301 5.41 5.56 -21.25
C TYR A 301 4.17 5.14 -22.07
N LEU A 302 3.72 3.88 -21.94
CA LEU A 302 2.51 3.40 -22.60
C LEU A 302 1.26 4.15 -22.09
N ALA A 303 1.15 4.40 -20.78
CA ALA A 303 0.02 5.14 -20.22
C ALA A 303 -0.04 6.57 -20.77
N PHE A 304 1.12 7.24 -20.86
CA PHE A 304 1.23 8.55 -21.47
C PHE A 304 0.87 8.52 -22.94
N PHE A 305 1.48 7.62 -23.71
CA PHE A 305 1.29 7.51 -25.15
C PHE A 305 -0.16 7.17 -25.54
N VAL A 306 -0.77 6.20 -24.85
CA VAL A 306 -2.16 5.80 -25.12
C VAL A 306 -3.12 6.95 -24.82
N ALA A 307 -2.92 7.66 -23.71
CA ALA A 307 -3.76 8.80 -23.36
C ALA A 307 -3.65 9.94 -24.37
N GLU A 308 -2.43 10.33 -24.74
CA GLU A 308 -2.17 11.50 -25.61
C GLU A 308 -2.48 11.21 -27.07
N HIS A 309 -2.00 10.08 -27.59
CA HIS A 309 -2.06 9.78 -29.04
C HIS A 309 -3.37 9.12 -29.47
N PHE A 310 -3.90 8.15 -28.72
CA PHE A 310 -5.11 7.43 -29.15
C PHE A 310 -6.40 8.08 -28.68
N PHE A 311 -6.42 8.58 -27.45
CA PHE A 311 -7.65 9.12 -26.85
C PHE A 311 -7.68 10.63 -26.79
N HIS A 312 -6.59 11.31 -27.11
CA HIS A 312 -6.45 12.77 -27.06
C HIS A 312 -6.87 13.33 -25.71
N VAL A 313 -6.44 12.64 -24.62
CA VAL A 313 -6.66 13.06 -23.24
C VAL A 313 -5.33 13.23 -22.52
N SER A 314 -5.32 13.81 -21.32
CA SER A 314 -4.08 14.16 -20.63
C SER A 314 -3.22 12.96 -20.28
N GLY A 315 -2.10 12.79 -20.99
CA GLY A 315 -1.07 11.81 -20.71
C GLY A 315 -0.40 12.03 -19.34
N VAL A 316 -0.28 13.28 -18.91
CA VAL A 316 0.27 13.65 -17.60
C VAL A 316 -0.62 13.14 -16.45
N LEU A 317 -1.92 13.38 -16.53
CA LEU A 317 -2.85 12.87 -15.50
C LEU A 317 -2.96 11.35 -15.52
N ALA A 318 -2.79 10.71 -16.69
CA ALA A 318 -2.69 9.26 -16.79
C ALA A 318 -1.45 8.73 -16.05
N LEU A 319 -0.29 9.37 -16.22
CA LEU A 319 0.94 9.03 -15.50
C LEU A 319 0.81 9.23 -14.00
N VAL A 320 0.24 10.33 -13.56
CA VAL A 320 -0.01 10.61 -12.13
C VAL A 320 -0.86 9.50 -11.51
N ALA A 321 -1.98 9.16 -12.16
CA ALA A 321 -2.88 8.11 -11.68
C ALA A 321 -2.19 6.74 -11.65
N PHE A 322 -1.43 6.41 -12.68
CA PHE A 322 -0.65 5.18 -12.76
C PHE A 322 0.45 5.15 -11.68
N GLY A 323 1.23 6.22 -11.52
CA GLY A 323 2.32 6.32 -10.54
C GLY A 323 1.83 6.20 -9.10
N ILE A 324 0.74 6.89 -8.73
CA ILE A 324 0.11 6.78 -7.40
C ILE A 324 -0.40 5.36 -7.15
N MET A 325 -0.98 4.71 -8.17
CA MET A 325 -1.43 3.32 -8.05
C MET A 325 -0.26 2.37 -7.83
N MET A 326 0.86 2.59 -8.52
CA MET A 326 2.09 1.82 -8.33
C MET A 326 2.73 2.09 -6.95
N ALA A 327 2.74 3.33 -6.47
CA ALA A 327 3.21 3.69 -5.13
C ALA A 327 2.38 3.04 -4.01
N GLY A 328 1.08 2.83 -4.23
CA GLY A 328 0.17 2.18 -3.28
C GLY A 328 0.15 0.67 -3.46
N ILE A 329 -0.82 0.17 -4.22
CA ILE A 329 -1.07 -1.27 -4.42
C ILE A 329 0.10 -1.95 -5.13
N GLY A 330 0.73 -1.27 -6.08
CA GLY A 330 1.86 -1.78 -6.86
C GLY A 330 3.04 -2.15 -5.99
N ARG A 331 3.37 -1.35 -4.97
CA ARG A 331 4.51 -1.57 -4.07
C ARG A 331 4.51 -2.94 -3.38
N THR A 332 3.32 -3.46 -3.05
CA THR A 332 3.17 -4.78 -2.43
C THR A 332 3.08 -5.92 -3.46
N ARG A 333 3.11 -5.60 -4.76
CA ARG A 333 3.10 -6.58 -5.87
C ARG A 333 4.44 -6.73 -6.55
N ILE A 334 5.29 -5.74 -6.40
CA ILE A 334 6.70 -5.79 -6.79
C ILE A 334 7.45 -6.58 -5.72
N SER A 335 8.39 -7.40 -6.15
CA SER A 335 9.25 -8.16 -5.24
C SER A 335 10.04 -7.23 -4.33
N PRO A 336 10.14 -7.48 -3.01
CA PRO A 336 10.78 -6.56 -2.07
C PRO A 336 12.23 -6.20 -2.44
N GLN A 337 12.97 -7.14 -3.02
CA GLN A 337 14.35 -6.92 -3.48
C GLN A 337 14.40 -5.99 -4.70
N VAL A 338 13.42 -6.09 -5.59
CA VAL A 338 13.30 -5.28 -6.81
C VAL A 338 12.77 -3.88 -6.50
N ALA A 339 11.92 -3.75 -5.49
CA ALA A 339 11.29 -2.47 -5.14
C ALA A 339 12.31 -1.38 -4.77
N HIS A 340 13.40 -1.75 -4.07
CA HIS A 340 14.49 -0.82 -3.73
C HIS A 340 15.21 -0.36 -5.00
N PHE A 341 15.63 -1.31 -5.86
CA PHE A 341 16.33 -1.01 -7.09
C PHE A 341 15.48 -0.21 -8.08
N LEU A 342 14.18 -0.50 -8.17
CA LEU A 342 13.23 0.27 -8.99
C LEU A 342 13.14 1.74 -8.53
N HIS A 343 13.17 1.97 -7.22
CA HIS A 343 13.17 3.34 -6.68
C HIS A 343 14.47 4.08 -7.03
N GLU A 344 15.63 3.46 -6.84
CA GLU A 344 16.94 4.02 -7.22
C GLU A 344 17.05 4.27 -8.73
N PHE A 345 16.51 3.36 -9.54
CA PHE A 345 16.47 3.52 -11.00
C PHE A 345 15.68 4.77 -11.41
N TRP A 346 14.48 4.97 -10.84
CA TRP A 346 13.67 6.14 -11.17
C TRP A 346 14.29 7.44 -10.63
N GLU A 347 14.91 7.41 -9.47
CA GLU A 347 15.66 8.56 -8.93
C GLU A 347 16.83 8.94 -9.87
N LEU A 348 17.59 7.94 -10.36
CA LEU A 348 18.65 8.17 -11.34
C LEU A 348 18.10 8.70 -12.66
N ALA A 349 17.03 8.12 -13.19
CA ALA A 349 16.39 8.56 -14.43
C ALA A 349 15.89 10.01 -14.32
N ALA A 350 15.27 10.36 -13.19
CA ALA A 350 14.84 11.74 -12.91
C ALA A 350 16.01 12.70 -12.76
N PHE A 351 17.12 12.27 -12.12
CA PHE A 351 18.35 13.06 -12.04
C PHE A 351 18.92 13.39 -13.42
N ILE A 352 18.99 12.40 -14.32
CA ILE A 352 19.43 12.57 -15.70
C ILE A 352 18.49 13.53 -16.46
N ALA A 353 17.19 13.30 -16.38
CA ALA A 353 16.18 14.12 -17.03
C ALA A 353 16.26 15.59 -16.56
N ASN A 354 16.30 15.82 -15.25
CA ASN A 354 16.43 17.16 -14.67
C ASN A 354 17.74 17.84 -15.13
N THR A 355 18.87 17.11 -15.14
CA THR A 355 20.15 17.64 -15.59
C THR A 355 20.07 18.15 -17.03
N LEU A 356 19.54 17.32 -17.91
CA LEU A 356 19.43 17.66 -19.34
C LEU A 356 18.45 18.82 -19.54
N ILE A 357 17.26 18.75 -18.95
CA ILE A 357 16.24 19.77 -19.11
C ILE A 357 16.76 21.15 -18.68
N PHE A 358 17.33 21.28 -17.46
CA PHE A 358 17.72 22.59 -16.96
C PHE A 358 18.89 23.20 -17.74
N ILE A 359 19.86 22.40 -18.22
CA ILE A 359 20.92 22.90 -19.11
C ILE A 359 20.36 23.29 -20.48
N ILE A 360 19.53 22.43 -21.10
CA ILE A 360 18.86 22.73 -22.39
C ILE A 360 18.05 24.02 -22.28
N VAL A 361 17.22 24.14 -21.25
CA VAL A 361 16.43 25.34 -20.98
C VAL A 361 17.31 26.58 -20.88
N GLY A 362 18.42 26.51 -20.15
CA GLY A 362 19.38 27.61 -20.08
C GLY A 362 19.94 27.99 -21.43
N VAL A 363 20.37 27.04 -22.24
CA VAL A 363 20.90 27.26 -23.58
C VAL A 363 19.84 27.85 -24.52
N VAL A 364 18.61 27.28 -24.52
CA VAL A 364 17.49 27.77 -25.34
C VAL A 364 17.17 29.23 -25.02
N VAL A 365 17.07 29.56 -23.72
CA VAL A 365 16.80 30.94 -23.27
C VAL A 365 17.92 31.87 -23.78
N ALA A 366 19.18 31.50 -23.63
CA ALA A 366 20.32 32.32 -24.05
C ALA A 366 20.36 32.57 -25.58
N GLN A 367 19.97 31.57 -26.36
CA GLN A 367 20.07 31.65 -27.83
C GLN A 367 18.83 32.29 -28.46
N ARG A 368 17.61 31.99 -27.97
CA ARG A 368 16.37 32.44 -28.61
C ARG A 368 15.79 33.73 -28.05
N VAL A 369 16.16 34.10 -26.80
CA VAL A 369 15.60 35.27 -26.16
C VAL A 369 16.50 36.47 -26.29
N SER A 370 15.88 37.61 -26.68
CA SER A 370 16.52 38.94 -26.69
C SER A 370 15.67 39.89 -25.85
N TYR A 371 16.25 40.36 -24.74
CA TYR A 371 15.53 41.31 -23.87
C TYR A 371 15.75 42.74 -24.26
N THR A 372 14.68 43.49 -24.42
CA THR A 372 14.74 44.96 -24.46
C THR A 372 14.61 45.51 -23.03
N PRO A 373 15.01 46.75 -22.74
CA PRO A 373 14.80 47.36 -21.41
C PRO A 373 13.34 47.37 -20.99
N ARG A 374 12.43 47.43 -21.93
CA ARG A 374 10.97 47.38 -21.74
C ARG A 374 10.49 46.01 -21.29
N ASP A 375 10.98 44.97 -21.91
CA ASP A 375 10.68 43.57 -21.55
C ASP A 375 11.15 43.25 -20.13
N PHE A 376 12.29 43.82 -19.72
CA PHE A 376 12.80 43.65 -18.36
C PHE A 376 11.88 44.34 -17.33
N LEU A 377 11.31 45.49 -17.63
CA LEU A 377 10.31 46.14 -16.78
C LEU A 377 9.03 45.31 -16.67
N ILE A 378 8.52 44.80 -17.79
CA ILE A 378 7.35 43.93 -17.82
C ILE A 378 7.62 42.66 -16.99
N LEU A 379 8.79 42.05 -17.12
CA LEU A 379 9.19 40.88 -16.40
C LEU A 379 9.18 41.09 -14.88
N ILE A 380 9.73 42.20 -14.39
CA ILE A 380 9.73 42.52 -12.97
C ILE A 380 8.29 42.75 -12.46
N LEU A 381 7.47 43.49 -13.20
CA LEU A 381 6.07 43.74 -12.84
C LEU A 381 5.27 42.41 -12.79
N LEU A 382 5.49 41.51 -13.76
CA LEU A 382 4.85 40.22 -13.80
C LEU A 382 5.31 39.33 -12.64
N TYR A 383 6.61 39.30 -12.31
CA TYR A 383 7.12 38.54 -11.18
C TYR A 383 6.44 38.97 -9.86
N ILE A 384 6.34 40.29 -9.64
CA ILE A 384 5.65 40.82 -8.45
C ILE A 384 4.16 40.45 -8.48
N ALA A 385 3.51 40.62 -9.64
CA ALA A 385 2.09 40.31 -9.78
C ALA A 385 1.79 38.81 -9.52
N ILE A 386 2.57 37.90 -10.08
CA ILE A 386 2.41 36.46 -9.91
C ILE A 386 2.61 36.08 -8.43
N THR A 387 3.60 36.70 -7.75
CA THR A 387 3.82 36.48 -6.32
C THR A 387 2.62 36.93 -5.49
N ILE A 388 2.03 38.08 -5.82
CA ILE A 388 0.81 38.61 -5.17
C ILE A 388 -0.40 37.74 -5.50
N VAL A 389 -0.59 37.34 -6.76
CA VAL A 389 -1.68 36.43 -7.18
C VAL A 389 -1.64 35.13 -6.40
N ARG A 390 -0.45 34.53 -6.24
CA ARG A 390 -0.33 33.31 -5.45
C ARG A 390 -0.66 33.51 -3.96
N ALA A 391 -0.28 34.66 -3.39
CA ALA A 391 -0.69 35.02 -2.03
C ALA A 391 -2.22 35.14 -1.90
N ILE A 392 -2.88 35.77 -2.89
CA ILE A 392 -4.34 35.91 -2.94
C ILE A 392 -5.01 34.53 -3.03
N VAL A 393 -4.53 33.66 -3.92
CA VAL A 393 -5.07 32.30 -4.09
C VAL A 393 -4.97 31.50 -2.79
N ILE A 394 -3.80 31.45 -2.19
CA ILE A 394 -3.61 30.71 -0.93
C ILE A 394 -4.44 31.35 0.19
N GLY A 395 -4.48 32.66 0.29
CA GLY A 395 -5.28 33.38 1.29
C GLY A 395 -6.78 33.12 1.12
N MET A 396 -7.27 33.10 -0.12
CA MET A 396 -8.67 32.83 -0.43
C MET A 396 -9.09 31.40 0.02
N PHE A 397 -8.28 30.40 -0.27
CA PHE A 397 -8.58 29.02 0.04
C PHE A 397 -8.11 28.58 1.44
N TYR A 398 -7.34 29.41 2.15
CA TYR A 398 -6.84 29.09 3.50
C TYR A 398 -7.93 28.66 4.50
N PRO A 399 -9.10 29.37 4.61
CA PRO A 399 -10.14 28.97 5.57
C PRO A 399 -10.71 27.58 5.31
N LEU A 400 -10.76 27.17 4.03
CA LEU A 400 -11.22 25.84 3.61
C LEU A 400 -10.15 24.80 3.91
N MET A 401 -8.90 25.02 3.47
CA MET A 401 -7.78 24.11 3.66
C MET A 401 -7.42 23.88 5.12
N LYS A 402 -7.63 24.84 6.00
CA LYS A 402 -7.42 24.69 7.45
C LYS A 402 -8.32 23.62 8.07
N ARG A 403 -9.51 23.39 7.50
CA ARG A 403 -10.54 22.48 8.05
C ARG A 403 -10.52 21.08 7.43
N ILE A 404 -9.83 20.89 6.32
CA ILE A 404 -9.86 19.66 5.52
C ILE A 404 -8.53 18.92 5.62
N GLY A 405 -8.59 17.60 5.67
CA GLY A 405 -7.41 16.75 5.71
C GLY A 405 -6.56 16.96 6.96
N TYR A 406 -5.26 17.19 6.79
CA TYR A 406 -4.37 17.53 7.91
C TYR A 406 -4.54 18.96 8.40
N GLY A 407 -5.28 19.79 7.67
CA GLY A 407 -5.24 21.22 7.85
C GLY A 407 -3.92 21.85 7.38
N ILE A 408 -3.94 23.17 7.17
CA ILE A 408 -2.72 23.92 6.87
C ILE A 408 -2.53 25.00 7.94
N THR A 409 -1.29 25.11 8.46
CA THR A 409 -0.97 26.18 9.41
C THR A 409 -0.65 27.49 8.69
N PRO A 410 -0.74 28.66 9.35
CA PRO A 410 -0.32 29.91 8.74
C PRO A 410 1.14 29.88 8.27
N LYS A 411 2.02 29.18 9.01
CA LYS A 411 3.43 29.03 8.66
C LYS A 411 3.63 28.18 7.40
N ASP A 412 2.87 27.09 7.28
CA ASP A 412 2.88 26.24 6.10
C ASP A 412 2.36 26.97 4.87
N SER A 413 1.32 27.82 5.05
CA SER A 413 0.76 28.66 3.98
C SER A 413 1.77 29.66 3.43
N VAL A 414 2.60 30.25 4.29
CA VAL A 414 3.68 31.17 3.88
C VAL A 414 4.74 30.41 3.06
N ILE A 415 5.08 29.19 3.43
CA ILE A 415 6.04 28.38 2.66
C ILE A 415 5.43 27.95 1.32
N ALA A 416 4.16 27.51 1.30
CA ALA A 416 3.46 27.15 0.07
C ALA A 416 3.34 28.35 -0.88
N TRP A 417 3.15 29.56 -0.34
CA TRP A 417 3.17 30.80 -1.10
C TRP A 417 4.53 31.07 -1.75
N TRP A 418 5.59 31.10 -0.94
CA TRP A 418 6.92 31.47 -1.43
C TRP A 418 7.58 30.36 -2.23
N GLY A 419 7.21 29.11 -1.96
CA GLY A 419 7.73 27.91 -2.61
C GLY A 419 7.16 27.61 -4.00
N GLY A 420 6.30 28.47 -4.54
CA GLY A 420 5.74 28.34 -5.89
C GLY A 420 6.76 28.67 -6.99
N LEU A 421 7.80 27.86 -7.12
CA LEU A 421 8.79 28.01 -8.19
C LEU A 421 8.15 27.65 -9.53
N ARG A 422 8.61 28.25 -10.60
CA ARG A 422 8.21 27.90 -11.97
C ARG A 422 9.29 26.98 -12.58
N GLY A 423 8.83 25.93 -13.27
CA GLY A 423 9.71 24.85 -13.72
C GLY A 423 9.79 24.71 -15.24
N ALA A 424 10.36 23.58 -15.62
CA ALA A 424 10.63 23.21 -17.00
C ALA A 424 9.32 23.04 -17.82
N VAL A 425 8.23 22.62 -17.20
CA VAL A 425 6.94 22.40 -17.87
C VAL A 425 6.42 23.70 -18.50
N GLY A 426 6.39 24.80 -17.74
CA GLY A 426 5.96 26.09 -18.25
C GLY A 426 6.82 26.56 -19.43
N LEU A 427 8.13 26.33 -19.38
CA LEU A 427 9.00 26.71 -20.48
C LEU A 427 8.81 25.81 -21.71
N ALA A 428 8.59 24.51 -21.54
CA ALA A 428 8.27 23.59 -22.64
C ALA A 428 6.99 24.02 -23.35
N LEU A 429 5.96 24.41 -22.62
CA LEU A 429 4.73 24.97 -23.18
C LEU A 429 4.95 26.30 -23.92
N ALA A 430 5.78 27.20 -23.36
CA ALA A 430 6.15 28.44 -24.01
C ALA A 430 6.92 28.21 -25.33
N LEU A 431 7.77 27.18 -25.38
CA LEU A 431 8.48 26.77 -26.59
C LEU A 431 7.55 26.20 -27.68
N ILE A 432 6.48 25.48 -27.30
CA ILE A 432 5.45 25.05 -28.24
C ILE A 432 4.78 26.27 -28.88
N VAL A 433 4.40 27.26 -28.07
CA VAL A 433 3.83 28.51 -28.59
C VAL A 433 4.84 29.26 -29.47
N ALA A 434 6.13 29.27 -29.11
CA ALA A 434 7.17 29.92 -29.90
C ALA A 434 7.38 29.30 -31.29
N ASN A 435 7.09 28.02 -31.46
CA ASN A 435 7.19 27.31 -32.72
C ASN A 435 5.91 27.32 -33.58
N GLU A 436 4.78 27.79 -33.01
CA GLU A 436 3.49 27.81 -33.70
C GLU A 436 3.37 28.99 -34.67
N ALA A 437 3.34 28.71 -35.99
CA ALA A 437 3.32 29.73 -37.02
C ALA A 437 2.01 30.54 -37.11
N SER A 438 0.89 29.99 -36.59
CA SER A 438 -0.43 30.65 -36.59
C SER A 438 -0.53 31.79 -35.58
N ILE A 439 0.38 31.87 -34.61
CA ILE A 439 0.43 32.94 -33.60
C ILE A 439 1.45 34.02 -34.08
N GLU A 440 1.13 35.26 -33.87
CA GLU A 440 1.95 36.39 -34.31
C GLU A 440 3.34 36.37 -33.67
N HIS A 441 4.37 36.62 -34.47
CA HIS A 441 5.78 36.50 -34.08
C HIS A 441 6.15 37.27 -32.80
N GLU A 442 5.62 38.55 -32.68
CA GLU A 442 5.88 39.33 -31.48
C GLU A 442 5.30 38.69 -30.20
N VAL A 443 4.07 38.18 -30.28
CA VAL A 443 3.40 37.51 -29.15
C VAL A 443 4.17 36.23 -28.76
N ARG A 444 4.60 35.42 -29.73
CA ARG A 444 5.37 34.21 -29.52
C ARG A 444 6.69 34.50 -28.79
N SER A 445 7.43 35.50 -29.29
CA SER A 445 8.70 35.88 -28.68
C SER A 445 8.52 36.43 -27.27
N GLN A 446 7.49 37.24 -27.04
CA GLN A 446 7.18 37.78 -25.72
C GLN A 446 6.78 36.69 -24.71
N ILE A 447 5.93 35.72 -25.12
CA ILE A 447 5.55 34.57 -24.26
C ILE A 447 6.77 33.79 -23.82
N LEU A 448 7.66 33.46 -24.78
CA LEU A 448 8.90 32.73 -24.46
C LEU A 448 9.79 33.53 -23.53
N SER A 449 10.04 34.79 -23.85
CA SER A 449 10.94 35.69 -23.08
C SER A 449 10.45 35.90 -21.65
N LEU A 450 9.14 36.21 -21.50
CA LEU A 450 8.56 36.45 -20.18
C LEU A 450 8.48 35.16 -19.34
N THR A 451 8.11 34.04 -19.93
CA THR A 451 8.09 32.76 -19.23
C THR A 451 9.50 32.36 -18.77
N ALA A 452 10.48 32.43 -19.65
CA ALA A 452 11.88 32.15 -19.35
C ALA A 452 12.40 33.05 -18.22
N GLY A 453 12.17 34.35 -18.32
CA GLY A 453 12.57 35.28 -17.29
C GLY A 453 11.92 35.01 -15.93
N ILE A 454 10.63 34.66 -15.89
CA ILE A 454 9.92 34.33 -14.65
C ILE A 454 10.48 33.03 -14.05
N VAL A 455 10.77 32.00 -14.87
CA VAL A 455 11.40 30.75 -14.39
C VAL A 455 12.74 31.08 -13.74
N VAL A 456 13.59 31.87 -14.38
CA VAL A 456 14.90 32.27 -13.84
C VAL A 456 14.72 33.09 -12.55
N LEU A 457 13.84 34.11 -12.52
CA LEU A 457 13.63 34.95 -11.33
C LEU A 457 13.07 34.17 -10.15
N THR A 458 12.04 33.34 -10.36
CA THR A 458 11.47 32.54 -9.27
C THR A 458 12.48 31.54 -8.73
N SER A 459 13.25 30.90 -9.60
CA SER A 459 14.30 29.97 -9.19
C SER A 459 15.43 30.68 -8.44
N LEU A 460 15.89 31.84 -8.93
CA LEU A 460 17.02 32.56 -8.31
C LEU A 460 16.59 33.22 -6.99
N VAL A 461 15.44 33.88 -6.92
CA VAL A 461 15.03 34.63 -5.73
C VAL A 461 14.34 33.75 -4.70
N ASN A 462 13.29 33.03 -5.10
CA ASN A 462 12.49 32.28 -4.13
C ASN A 462 13.23 31.04 -3.61
N ALA A 463 13.90 30.26 -4.47
CA ALA A 463 14.56 29.05 -4.00
C ALA A 463 15.80 29.33 -3.14
N THR A 464 16.55 30.40 -3.38
CA THR A 464 17.70 30.75 -2.52
C THR A 464 17.27 31.31 -1.16
N THR A 465 16.13 31.98 -1.10
CA THR A 465 15.62 32.63 0.12
C THR A 465 14.70 31.72 0.96
N ILE A 466 14.19 30.62 0.41
CA ILE A 466 13.27 29.75 1.13
C ILE A 466 13.90 29.12 2.39
N LYS A 467 15.17 28.74 2.36
CA LYS A 467 15.91 28.21 3.52
C LYS A 467 15.94 29.22 4.67
N LEU A 468 16.15 30.50 4.35
CA LEU A 468 16.11 31.60 5.34
C LEU A 468 14.68 31.76 5.90
N LEU A 469 13.67 31.67 5.06
CA LEU A 469 12.29 31.78 5.46
C LEU A 469 11.85 30.63 6.38
N VAL A 470 12.20 29.40 6.05
CA VAL A 470 11.91 28.19 6.85
C VAL A 470 12.55 28.28 8.22
N ASN A 471 13.81 28.73 8.27
CA ASN A 471 14.55 28.96 9.52
C ASN A 471 13.90 30.08 10.37
N LYS A 472 13.53 31.21 9.75
CA LYS A 472 12.89 32.33 10.43
C LYS A 472 11.51 31.98 10.99
N LEU A 473 10.76 31.13 10.32
CA LEU A 473 9.46 30.62 10.79
C LEU A 473 9.59 29.56 11.89
N GLY A 474 10.82 29.09 12.18
CA GLY A 474 11.10 28.12 13.24
C GLY A 474 10.61 26.72 12.93
N LEU A 475 10.50 26.36 11.65
CA LEU A 475 10.10 25.02 11.21
C LEU A 475 11.28 24.04 11.17
N THR A 476 12.48 24.52 11.42
CA THR A 476 13.75 23.75 11.52
C THR A 476 14.08 23.33 12.94
N LYS A 477 13.32 23.78 13.92
CA LYS A 477 13.60 23.40 15.32
C LYS A 477 13.36 21.90 15.46
N VAL A 478 14.46 21.16 15.44
CA VAL A 478 14.47 19.78 15.93
C VAL A 478 13.93 19.85 17.35
N GLY A 479 12.85 19.14 17.65
CA GLY A 479 12.26 19.16 18.97
C GLY A 479 13.35 18.87 20.01
N ALA A 480 13.29 19.60 21.14
CA ALA A 480 14.29 19.51 22.18
C ALA A 480 14.58 18.05 22.61
N VAL A 481 13.55 17.23 22.68
CA VAL A 481 13.62 15.78 22.94
C VAL A 481 14.45 15.04 21.89
N ARG A 482 14.23 15.31 20.62
CA ARG A 482 14.98 14.68 19.54
C ARG A 482 16.47 15.06 19.56
N GLN A 483 16.78 16.29 19.97
CA GLN A 483 18.14 16.77 20.13
C GLN A 483 18.83 16.07 21.30
N GLN A 484 18.16 15.91 22.42
CA GLN A 484 18.66 15.17 23.59
C GLN A 484 18.87 13.69 23.25
N MET A 485 17.92 13.05 22.58
CA MET A 485 18.06 11.65 22.14
C MET A 485 19.20 11.47 21.12
N LEU A 486 19.43 12.46 20.25
CA LEU A 486 20.56 12.42 19.32
C LEU A 486 21.89 12.50 20.09
N SER A 487 22.00 13.39 21.09
CA SER A 487 23.16 13.50 21.96
C SER A 487 23.43 12.17 22.70
N GLN A 488 22.39 11.55 23.28
CA GLN A 488 22.53 10.23 23.92
C GLN A 488 22.98 9.14 22.92
N THR A 489 22.48 9.16 21.69
CA THR A 489 22.88 8.21 20.66
C THR A 489 24.35 8.41 20.26
N VAL A 490 24.81 9.67 20.14
CA VAL A 490 26.20 10.01 19.87
C VAL A 490 27.11 9.59 21.02
N SER A 491 26.67 9.77 22.26
CA SER A 491 27.41 9.31 23.47
C SER A 491 27.54 7.78 23.49
N PHE A 492 26.47 7.06 23.16
CA PHE A 492 26.51 5.60 23.04
C PHE A 492 27.43 5.14 21.90
N LEU A 493 27.41 5.79 20.74
CA LEU A 493 28.30 5.51 19.62
C LEU A 493 29.76 5.71 20.04
N ARG A 494 30.07 6.81 20.76
CA ARG A 494 31.41 7.08 21.29
C ARG A 494 31.85 5.96 22.23
N GLN A 495 31.04 5.60 23.21
CA GLN A 495 31.36 4.53 24.16
C GLN A 495 31.54 3.17 23.45
N SER A 496 30.72 2.86 22.47
CA SER A 496 30.85 1.65 21.68
C SER A 496 32.12 1.64 20.85
N SER A 497 32.48 2.79 20.25
CA SER A 497 33.71 2.96 19.45
C SER A 497 34.97 2.88 20.33
N GLU A 498 34.93 3.43 21.56
CA GLU A 498 36.00 3.31 22.54
C GLU A 498 36.27 1.86 22.97
N LYS A 499 35.19 1.08 23.15
CA LYS A 499 35.27 -0.38 23.38
C LYS A 499 35.88 -1.12 22.17
N GLU A 500 35.52 -0.71 20.96
CA GLU A 500 36.07 -1.32 19.74
C GLU A 500 37.54 -0.95 19.54
N ILE A 501 37.97 0.30 19.82
CA ILE A 501 39.37 0.71 19.84
C ILE A 501 40.15 -0.16 20.83
N SER A 502 39.59 -0.48 21.99
CA SER A 502 40.28 -1.35 22.96
C SER A 502 40.52 -2.75 22.38
N LYS A 503 39.53 -3.34 21.66
CA LYS A 503 39.73 -4.62 20.97
C LYS A 503 40.71 -4.54 19.81
N LEU A 504 40.67 -3.44 19.05
CA LEU A 504 41.60 -3.22 17.92
C LEU A 504 43.03 -3.09 18.41
N LYS A 505 43.28 -2.49 19.60
CA LYS A 505 44.59 -2.43 20.24
C LYS A 505 45.20 -3.81 20.55
N GLU A 506 44.31 -4.79 20.86
CA GLU A 506 44.72 -6.18 21.11
C GLU A 506 44.96 -6.96 19.80
N ASN A 507 44.61 -6.40 18.65
CA ASN A 507 44.79 -7.06 17.37
C ASN A 507 46.27 -7.03 16.92
N ARG A 508 46.87 -8.19 16.73
CA ARG A 508 48.24 -8.41 16.31
C ARG A 508 48.66 -7.59 15.08
N PHE A 509 47.77 -7.36 14.17
CA PHE A 509 48.04 -6.65 12.90
C PHE A 509 47.99 -5.12 13.04
N MET A 510 47.49 -4.61 14.17
CA MET A 510 47.31 -3.17 14.42
C MET A 510 48.19 -2.63 15.56
N SER A 511 49.19 -3.41 16.03
CA SER A 511 50.09 -3.03 17.12
C SER A 511 50.93 -1.78 16.86
N GLY A 512 51.13 -1.40 15.60
CA GLY A 512 51.89 -0.21 15.17
C GLY A 512 51.05 1.02 14.84
N ALA A 513 49.72 0.98 15.09
CA ALA A 513 48.86 2.10 14.76
C ALA A 513 49.04 3.26 15.78
N ASP A 514 48.97 4.48 15.27
CA ASP A 514 48.88 5.67 16.10
C ASP A 514 47.44 5.84 16.62
N TRP A 515 47.21 5.41 17.86
CA TRP A 515 45.92 5.40 18.49
C TRP A 515 45.43 6.80 18.90
N GLU A 516 46.29 7.77 19.00
CA GLU A 516 45.96 9.16 19.24
C GLU A 516 45.23 9.73 18.02
N SER A 517 45.79 9.57 16.84
CA SER A 517 45.19 9.92 15.56
C SER A 517 43.88 9.13 15.30
N VAL A 518 43.77 7.86 15.71
CA VAL A 518 42.55 7.09 15.59
C VAL A 518 41.45 7.63 16.52
N SER A 519 41.83 8.14 17.69
CA SER A 519 40.87 8.72 18.64
C SER A 519 40.24 10.03 18.16
N ASP A 520 40.91 10.76 17.23
CA ASP A 520 40.36 11.96 16.60
C ASP A 520 39.10 11.69 15.76
N TYR A 521 38.87 10.43 15.33
CA TYR A 521 37.66 10.01 14.61
C TYR A 521 36.51 9.64 15.52
N LEU A 522 36.66 9.74 16.83
CA LEU A 522 35.53 9.54 17.76
C LEU A 522 34.51 10.68 17.61
N PRO A 523 33.22 10.38 17.61
CA PRO A 523 32.20 11.40 17.46
C PRO A 523 32.21 12.40 18.61
N ASP A 524 32.11 13.71 18.30
CA ASP A 524 32.00 14.77 19.30
C ASP A 524 30.65 14.72 20.00
N VAL A 525 30.67 14.53 21.31
CA VAL A 525 29.50 14.59 22.17
C VAL A 525 29.21 16.03 22.55
N LYS A 526 28.13 16.59 22.03
CA LYS A 526 27.61 17.89 22.48
C LYS A 526 26.57 17.62 23.56
N ASP A 527 26.91 17.93 24.80
CA ASP A 527 25.96 17.90 25.90
C ASP A 527 24.90 18.98 25.68
N VAL A 528 23.69 18.54 25.39
CA VAL A 528 22.53 19.41 25.24
C VAL A 528 21.63 19.17 26.44
N GLU A 529 21.81 19.92 27.50
CA GLU A 529 20.85 19.97 28.59
C GLU A 529 19.61 20.74 28.13
N VAL A 530 18.52 20.02 27.86
CA VAL A 530 17.23 20.61 27.56
C VAL A 530 16.23 20.17 28.60
N LYS A 531 15.64 21.11 29.31
CA LYS A 531 14.47 20.83 30.18
C LYS A 531 13.28 20.51 29.24
N THR A 532 12.92 19.26 29.13
CA THR A 532 11.80 18.77 28.34
C THR A 532 10.67 18.31 29.25
N GLU A 533 9.43 18.58 28.87
CA GLU A 533 8.27 18.02 29.55
C GLU A 533 8.23 16.50 29.34
N GLU A 534 7.94 15.73 30.38
CA GLU A 534 7.92 14.26 30.36
C GLU A 534 6.95 13.71 29.31
N GLU A 535 5.81 14.36 29.10
CA GLU A 535 4.84 13.99 28.08
C GLU A 535 5.42 14.03 26.66
N GLU A 536 6.29 15.00 26.37
CA GLU A 536 6.89 15.12 25.04
C GLU A 536 7.91 14.01 24.76
N LYS A 537 8.61 13.52 25.80
CA LYS A 537 9.47 12.33 25.72
C LYS A 537 8.66 11.06 25.42
N ILE A 538 7.54 10.86 26.12
CA ILE A 538 6.64 9.72 25.88
C ILE A 538 6.12 9.74 24.45
N PHE A 539 5.67 10.88 23.95
CA PHE A 539 5.17 11.00 22.57
C PHE A 539 6.24 10.66 21.52
N GLU A 540 7.47 11.12 21.74
CA GLU A 540 8.56 10.82 20.79
C GLU A 540 8.99 9.34 20.87
N THR A 541 8.98 8.75 22.06
CA THR A 541 9.25 7.33 22.26
C THR A 541 8.18 6.46 21.59
N ARG A 542 6.89 6.80 21.75
CA ARG A 542 5.80 6.13 21.03
C ARG A 542 5.99 6.18 19.50
N LYS A 543 6.38 7.33 18.97
CA LYS A 543 6.65 7.46 17.50
C LYS A 543 7.77 6.53 17.05
N ARG A 544 8.85 6.41 17.84
CA ARG A 544 9.96 5.51 17.52
C ARG A 544 9.53 4.05 17.56
N LEU A 545 8.74 3.66 18.56
CA LEU A 545 8.20 2.32 18.67
C LEU A 545 7.27 2.01 17.46
N LEU A 546 6.42 2.95 17.07
CA LEU A 546 5.57 2.81 15.87
C LEU A 546 6.40 2.71 14.58
N MET A 547 7.49 3.47 14.45
CA MET A 547 8.39 3.35 13.30
C MET A 547 9.06 1.97 13.27
N LYS A 548 9.54 1.49 14.42
CA LYS A 548 10.15 0.16 14.55
C LYS A 548 9.15 -0.96 14.26
N GLU A 549 7.92 -0.80 14.72
CA GLU A 549 6.82 -1.71 14.42
C GLU A 549 6.56 -1.79 12.91
N LYS A 550 6.51 -0.64 12.23
CA LYS A 550 6.36 -0.58 10.77
C LYS A 550 7.53 -1.24 10.04
N GLU A 551 8.76 -1.00 10.50
CA GLU A 551 9.97 -1.63 9.95
C GLU A 551 9.91 -3.16 10.12
N SER A 552 9.48 -3.63 11.29
CA SER A 552 9.26 -5.06 11.56
C SER A 552 8.27 -5.68 10.57
N TYR A 553 7.16 -5.01 10.26
CA TYR A 553 6.18 -5.50 9.28
C TYR A 553 6.78 -5.64 7.87
N TRP A 554 7.54 -4.66 7.42
CA TRP A 554 8.21 -4.73 6.12
C TRP A 554 9.29 -5.79 6.06
N ARG A 555 10.04 -5.98 7.15
CA ARG A 555 11.02 -7.07 7.26
C ARG A 555 10.33 -8.43 7.23
N GLN A 556 9.27 -8.64 8.02
CA GLN A 556 8.48 -9.88 7.99
C GLN A 556 7.89 -10.14 6.59
N PHE A 557 7.51 -9.09 5.86
CA PHE A 557 7.08 -9.21 4.47
C PHE A 557 8.22 -9.65 3.55
N SER A 558 9.41 -9.06 3.66
CA SER A 558 10.58 -9.44 2.87
C SER A 558 11.04 -10.87 3.16
N GLU A 559 10.84 -11.34 4.39
CA GLU A 559 11.09 -12.72 4.81
C GLU A 559 9.96 -13.70 4.43
N GLY A 560 8.92 -13.23 3.73
CA GLY A 560 7.77 -14.04 3.31
C GLY A 560 6.84 -14.48 4.44
N LEU A 561 7.00 -13.92 5.62
CA LEU A 561 6.19 -14.24 6.81
C LEU A 561 4.84 -13.53 6.81
N LEU A 562 4.73 -12.36 6.18
CA LEU A 562 3.48 -11.60 6.00
C LEU A 562 3.03 -11.61 4.55
N SER A 563 1.71 -11.62 4.35
CA SER A 563 1.13 -11.42 3.03
C SER A 563 1.15 -9.93 2.63
N PRO A 564 1.15 -9.61 1.32
CA PRO A 564 1.09 -8.23 0.81
C PRO A 564 -0.07 -7.41 1.39
N ALA A 565 -1.22 -8.05 1.58
CA ALA A 565 -2.40 -7.39 2.13
C ALA A 565 -2.25 -7.10 3.64
N ALA A 566 -1.58 -8.01 4.38
CA ALA A 566 -1.37 -7.82 5.81
C ALA A 566 -0.38 -6.69 6.09
N VAL A 567 0.77 -6.64 5.39
CA VAL A 567 1.75 -5.57 5.59
C VAL A 567 1.16 -4.20 5.26
N GLN A 568 0.30 -4.14 4.23
CA GLN A 568 -0.36 -2.88 3.88
C GLN A 568 -1.35 -2.45 4.96
N SER A 569 -2.23 -3.34 5.42
CA SER A 569 -3.22 -3.02 6.47
C SER A 569 -2.55 -2.59 7.78
N LEU A 570 -1.49 -3.31 8.21
CA LEU A 570 -0.72 -2.99 9.40
C LEU A 570 0.04 -1.66 9.27
N SER A 571 0.63 -1.40 8.09
CA SER A 571 1.35 -0.14 7.83
C SER A 571 0.40 1.06 7.77
N ASP A 572 -0.78 0.91 7.17
CA ASP A 572 -1.79 1.98 7.10
C ASP A 572 -2.28 2.38 8.50
N GLU A 573 -2.44 1.40 9.41
CA GLU A 573 -2.80 1.67 10.81
C GLU A 573 -1.69 2.43 11.55
N ILE A 574 -0.43 1.99 11.39
CA ILE A 574 0.72 2.73 11.95
C ILE A 574 0.77 4.16 11.42
N ASP A 575 0.56 4.36 10.12
CA ASP A 575 0.55 5.70 9.54
C ASP A 575 -0.59 6.55 10.11
N HIS A 576 -1.74 5.95 10.43
CA HIS A 576 -2.83 6.63 11.13
C HIS A 576 -2.42 7.08 12.54
N LEU A 577 -1.79 6.19 13.32
CA LEU A 577 -1.31 6.51 14.68
C LEU A 577 -0.18 7.54 14.67
N MET A 578 0.72 7.45 13.69
CA MET A 578 1.80 8.44 13.49
C MET A 578 1.26 9.85 13.20
N ASP A 579 0.11 9.96 12.54
CA ASP A 579 -0.54 11.24 12.30
C ASP A 579 -0.99 11.95 13.57
N LEU A 580 -1.24 11.21 14.64
CA LEU A 580 -1.65 11.71 15.95
C LEU A 580 -0.46 12.14 16.82
N ASN A 581 0.76 12.11 16.24
CA ASN A 581 2.00 12.56 16.87
C ASN A 581 2.35 11.88 18.20
N GLY A 582 1.98 10.59 18.38
CA GLY A 582 2.25 9.83 19.59
C GLY A 582 1.41 10.22 20.81
N ARG A 583 0.38 11.05 20.61
CA ARG A 583 -0.53 11.48 21.69
C ARG A 583 -1.50 10.39 22.12
N GLU A 584 -1.85 9.48 21.22
CA GLU A 584 -2.66 8.31 21.56
C GLU A 584 -1.80 7.16 22.07
N SER A 585 -2.39 6.35 22.95
CA SER A 585 -1.79 5.11 23.45
C SER A 585 -1.54 4.13 22.30
N LEU A 586 -0.46 3.37 22.38
CA LEU A 586 -0.14 2.26 21.47
C LEU A 586 -1.23 1.18 21.51
N GLY A 587 -2.02 1.10 22.60
CA GLY A 587 -3.13 0.15 22.76
C GLY A 587 -4.38 0.47 21.93
N ASN A 588 -4.52 1.68 21.38
CA ASN A 588 -5.69 2.05 20.61
C ASN A 588 -5.62 1.54 19.16
N ARG A 589 -5.98 0.28 18.90
CA ARG A 589 -5.88 -0.44 17.64
C ARG A 589 -7.27 -0.71 17.01
N LYS A 590 -8.06 0.33 16.84
CA LYS A 590 -9.46 0.23 16.38
C LYS A 590 -9.62 -0.46 15.02
N ASP A 591 -8.70 -0.23 14.10
CA ASP A 591 -8.81 -0.82 12.75
C ASP A 591 -8.51 -2.32 12.78
N LEU A 592 -7.51 -2.76 13.57
CA LEU A 592 -7.21 -4.18 13.80
C LEU A 592 -8.34 -4.86 14.57
N GLU A 593 -8.87 -4.25 15.63
CA GLU A 593 -10.02 -4.80 16.36
C GLU A 593 -11.24 -4.98 15.46
N ASN A 594 -11.53 -4.00 14.60
CA ASN A 594 -12.64 -4.10 13.65
C ASN A 594 -12.42 -5.18 12.59
N MET A 595 -11.18 -5.39 12.17
CA MET A 595 -10.82 -6.48 11.26
C MET A 595 -11.02 -7.84 11.90
N TRP A 596 -10.71 -7.97 13.20
CA TRP A 596 -10.87 -9.22 13.97
C TRP A 596 -12.31 -9.52 14.38
N LYS A 597 -13.18 -8.50 14.46
CA LYS A 597 -14.61 -8.69 14.67
C LYS A 597 -15.24 -9.33 13.43
N THR A 598 -15.94 -10.45 13.62
CA THR A 598 -16.71 -11.11 12.54
C THR A 598 -17.90 -10.24 12.15
N PRO A 599 -18.03 -9.79 10.90
CA PRO A 599 -19.20 -8.97 10.52
C PRO A 599 -20.49 -9.80 10.61
N LYS A 600 -21.48 -9.31 11.35
CA LYS A 600 -22.82 -9.93 11.45
C LYS A 600 -23.52 -10.14 10.08
N ILE A 601 -23.08 -9.38 9.06
CA ILE A 601 -23.61 -9.46 7.68
C ILE A 601 -23.14 -10.73 6.96
N THR A 602 -21.90 -11.20 7.20
CA THR A 602 -21.37 -12.41 6.54
C THR A 602 -22.13 -13.67 6.96
N ALA A 603 -22.62 -13.73 8.18
CA ALA A 603 -23.46 -14.84 8.68
C ALA A 603 -24.83 -14.89 7.97
N LYS A 604 -25.40 -13.74 7.57
CA LYS A 604 -26.68 -13.69 6.81
C LYS A 604 -26.48 -14.03 5.33
N LEU A 605 -25.35 -13.62 4.71
CA LEU A 605 -25.07 -13.86 3.30
C LEU A 605 -24.67 -15.32 3.00
N GLN A 606 -24.17 -16.06 3.99
CA GLN A 606 -23.90 -17.50 3.86
C GLN A 606 -25.16 -18.36 3.58
N LYS A 607 -26.36 -17.80 3.84
CA LYS A 607 -27.65 -18.47 3.63
C LYS A 607 -28.14 -18.44 2.18
N LEU A 608 -27.49 -17.70 1.27
CA LEU A 608 -27.89 -17.58 -0.14
C LEU A 608 -27.36 -18.77 -0.96
N PRO A 609 -28.23 -19.60 -1.58
CA PRO A 609 -27.82 -20.86 -2.19
C PRO A 609 -27.01 -20.75 -3.49
N LEU A 610 -27.07 -19.63 -4.21
CA LEU A 610 -26.41 -19.44 -5.51
C LEU A 610 -24.95 -18.95 -5.41
N PHE A 611 -24.55 -18.32 -4.32
CA PHE A 611 -23.21 -17.71 -4.15
C PHE A 611 -22.39 -18.30 -2.99
N GLY A 612 -22.84 -19.38 -2.36
CA GLY A 612 -22.23 -19.94 -1.14
C GLY A 612 -20.75 -20.28 -1.27
N GLY A 613 -20.30 -20.76 -2.44
CA GLY A 613 -18.89 -21.10 -2.68
C GLY A 613 -17.97 -19.87 -2.78
N PHE A 614 -18.44 -18.78 -3.41
CA PHE A 614 -17.71 -17.52 -3.54
C PHE A 614 -17.55 -16.84 -2.19
N TRP A 615 -18.63 -16.72 -1.41
CA TRP A 615 -18.63 -16.10 -0.08
C TRP A 615 -17.80 -16.90 0.93
N LYS A 616 -17.82 -18.23 0.86
CA LYS A 616 -16.99 -19.10 1.69
C LYS A 616 -15.50 -18.85 1.42
N ARG A 617 -15.11 -18.73 0.15
CA ARG A 617 -13.74 -18.43 -0.26
C ARG A 617 -13.29 -17.03 0.20
N GLN A 618 -14.18 -16.05 0.14
CA GLN A 618 -13.91 -14.68 0.60
C GLN A 618 -13.80 -14.61 2.12
N PHE A 619 -14.61 -15.34 2.84
CA PHE A 619 -14.52 -15.47 4.29
C PHE A 619 -13.17 -16.06 4.72
N TYR A 620 -12.73 -17.16 4.13
CA TYR A 620 -11.42 -17.75 4.44
C TYR A 620 -10.25 -16.84 4.08
N ARG A 621 -10.35 -16.09 3.00
CA ARG A 621 -9.34 -15.06 2.66
C ARG A 621 -9.26 -13.97 3.72
N LYS A 622 -10.41 -13.52 4.22
CA LYS A 622 -10.45 -12.53 5.30
C LYS A 622 -9.85 -13.11 6.59
N LEU A 623 -10.17 -14.35 6.90
CA LEU A 623 -9.65 -15.02 8.07
C LEU A 623 -8.12 -15.20 8.02
N ALA A 624 -7.60 -15.58 6.85
CA ALA A 624 -6.17 -15.67 6.61
C ALA A 624 -5.47 -14.31 6.74
N LEU A 625 -6.07 -13.26 6.22
CA LEU A 625 -5.56 -11.89 6.39
C LEU A 625 -5.55 -11.47 7.86
N SER A 626 -6.63 -11.74 8.61
CA SER A 626 -6.71 -11.42 10.04
C SER A 626 -5.67 -12.19 10.86
N TYR A 627 -5.42 -13.45 10.50
CA TYR A 627 -4.34 -14.25 11.11
C TYR A 627 -2.95 -13.65 10.84
N ASP A 628 -2.65 -13.34 9.57
CA ASP A 628 -1.38 -12.72 9.18
C ASP A 628 -1.15 -11.41 9.93
N CYS A 629 -2.17 -10.54 9.99
CA CYS A 629 -2.10 -9.29 10.73
C CYS A 629 -1.86 -9.51 12.23
N ALA A 630 -2.60 -10.42 12.87
CA ALA A 630 -2.45 -10.67 14.30
C ALA A 630 -1.06 -11.24 14.64
N ARG A 631 -0.57 -12.20 13.83
CA ARG A 631 0.77 -12.76 14.02
C ARG A 631 1.86 -11.71 13.83
N GLY A 632 1.79 -10.94 12.72
CA GLY A 632 2.75 -9.86 12.46
C GLY A 632 2.78 -8.82 13.57
N PHE A 633 1.60 -8.46 14.08
CA PHE A 633 1.43 -7.55 15.19
C PHE A 633 2.07 -8.06 16.48
N VAL A 634 1.86 -9.33 16.85
CA VAL A 634 2.48 -9.94 18.05
C VAL A 634 3.99 -9.92 17.94
N VAL A 635 4.57 -10.36 16.81
CA VAL A 635 6.03 -10.37 16.59
C VAL A 635 6.63 -8.97 16.69
N ALA A 636 5.98 -7.97 16.08
CA ALA A 636 6.46 -6.59 16.12
C ALA A 636 6.41 -6.00 17.55
N ASN A 637 5.38 -6.34 18.33
CA ASN A 637 5.31 -5.91 19.73
C ASN A 637 6.36 -6.62 20.62
N GLU A 638 6.72 -7.87 20.33
CA GLU A 638 7.84 -8.54 21.01
C GLU A 638 9.19 -7.87 20.72
N GLU A 639 9.38 -7.38 19.49
CA GLU A 639 10.57 -6.60 19.12
C GLU A 639 10.57 -5.22 19.77
N ASN A 640 9.41 -4.58 19.90
CA ASN A 640 9.26 -3.33 20.60
C ASN A 640 9.59 -3.45 22.09
N LEU A 641 9.17 -4.54 22.75
CA LEU A 641 9.55 -4.82 24.15
C LEU A 641 11.07 -4.93 24.31
N LYS A 642 11.75 -5.66 23.41
CA LYS A 642 13.21 -5.77 23.42
C LYS A 642 13.90 -4.41 23.19
N ALA A 643 13.31 -3.56 22.33
CA ALA A 643 13.84 -2.23 22.09
C ALA A 643 13.64 -1.30 23.29
N LEU A 644 12.48 -1.36 23.93
CA LEU A 644 12.17 -0.57 25.12
C LEU A 644 13.08 -0.94 26.30
N SER A 645 13.29 -2.24 26.55
CA SER A 645 14.20 -2.73 27.57
C SER A 645 15.64 -2.24 27.36
N SER A 646 16.11 -2.17 26.10
CA SER A 646 17.43 -1.63 25.78
C SER A 646 17.54 -0.11 26.04
N LEU A 647 16.45 0.62 25.91
CA LEU A 647 16.39 2.06 26.23
C LEU A 647 16.42 2.28 27.75
N ILE A 648 15.71 1.46 28.53
CA ILE A 648 15.69 1.53 30.01
C ILE A 648 17.09 1.29 30.59
N ILE A 649 17.82 0.31 30.07
CA ILE A 649 19.19 -0.01 30.53
C ILE A 649 20.18 1.15 30.26
N GLY A 650 19.96 1.94 29.20
CA GLY A 650 20.80 3.08 28.80
C GLY A 650 20.59 4.36 29.65
N THR A 651 19.49 4.47 30.37
CA THR A 651 19.12 5.70 31.12
C THR A 651 19.56 5.70 32.60
N SER A 652 20.25 4.67 33.07
CA SER A 652 20.54 4.44 34.50
C SER A 652 21.60 5.36 35.16
N THR A 653 21.88 6.55 34.62
CA THR A 653 22.86 7.49 35.18
C THR A 653 22.30 8.91 35.30
N GLY A 654 21.45 9.18 36.33
CA GLY A 654 20.96 10.53 36.61
C GLY A 654 19.96 10.58 37.78
N THR A 655 19.70 11.76 38.32
CA THR A 655 18.87 11.99 39.53
C THR A 655 17.35 11.92 39.33
N ASP A 656 16.84 11.72 38.09
CA ASP A 656 15.39 11.60 37.74
C ASP A 656 15.02 10.19 37.23
N VAL A 657 15.79 9.17 37.59
CA VAL A 657 15.67 7.79 37.09
C VAL A 657 14.28 7.18 37.41
N ASP A 658 13.75 7.45 38.59
CA ASP A 658 12.50 6.79 39.04
C ASP A 658 11.29 7.21 38.20
N LYS A 659 11.15 8.47 37.82
CA LYS A 659 10.03 8.96 37.00
C LYS A 659 10.15 8.51 35.54
N GLU A 660 11.35 8.50 34.99
CA GLU A 660 11.60 8.05 33.64
C GLU A 660 11.35 6.54 33.48
N VAL A 661 11.70 5.77 34.51
CA VAL A 661 11.39 4.33 34.59
C VAL A 661 9.88 4.10 34.71
N GLU A 662 9.15 4.89 35.51
CA GLU A 662 7.69 4.80 35.62
C GLU A 662 6.98 5.14 34.32
N ALA A 663 7.41 6.16 33.58
CA ALA A 663 6.89 6.53 32.27
C ALA A 663 7.15 5.46 31.20
N LEU A 664 8.33 4.83 31.24
CA LEU A 664 8.69 3.74 30.33
C LEU A 664 7.97 2.44 30.70
N SER A 665 7.68 2.16 31.96
CA SER A 665 6.87 1.02 32.38
C SER A 665 5.43 1.12 31.89
N GLY A 666 4.84 2.32 31.86
CA GLY A 666 3.54 2.54 31.25
C GLY A 666 3.49 2.20 29.75
N LEU A 667 4.58 2.45 29.02
CA LEU A 667 4.69 2.04 27.61
C LEU A 667 4.87 0.52 27.46
N GLU A 668 5.56 -0.12 28.39
CA GLU A 668 5.69 -1.57 28.44
C GLU A 668 4.34 -2.25 28.61
N ASP A 669 3.51 -1.71 29.52
CA ASP A 669 2.14 -2.20 29.73
C ASP A 669 1.29 -2.06 28.47
N GLU A 670 1.33 -0.90 27.78
CA GLU A 670 0.63 -0.70 26.50
C GLU A 670 1.04 -1.73 25.44
N ILE A 671 2.33 -2.06 25.32
CA ILE A 671 2.84 -3.06 24.36
C ILE A 671 2.43 -4.48 24.77
N ASN A 672 2.47 -4.79 26.07
CA ASN A 672 2.04 -6.09 26.58
C ASN A 672 0.54 -6.31 26.39
N GLU A 673 -0.31 -5.30 26.61
CA GLU A 673 -1.73 -5.36 26.28
C GLU A 673 -1.96 -5.67 24.81
N ASN A 674 -1.24 -5.00 23.89
CA ASN A 674 -1.28 -5.26 22.46
C ASN A 674 -0.92 -6.71 22.13
N LYS A 675 0.18 -7.22 22.74
CA LYS A 675 0.63 -8.60 22.57
C LYS A 675 -0.43 -9.59 23.03
N ILE A 676 -1.01 -9.37 24.22
CA ILE A 676 -2.06 -10.23 24.81
C ILE A 676 -3.30 -10.22 23.91
N MET A 677 -3.70 -9.06 23.40
CA MET A 677 -4.84 -8.92 22.48
C MET A 677 -4.63 -9.76 21.20
N GLY A 678 -3.45 -9.66 20.58
CA GLY A 678 -3.11 -10.44 19.39
C GLY A 678 -3.07 -11.95 19.65
N LEU A 679 -2.45 -12.38 20.76
CA LEU A 679 -2.37 -13.78 21.16
C LEU A 679 -3.75 -14.36 21.47
N THR A 680 -4.62 -13.59 22.12
CA THR A 680 -5.99 -13.99 22.44
C THR A 680 -6.79 -14.22 21.15
N PHE A 681 -6.66 -13.31 20.17
CA PHE A 681 -7.30 -13.49 18.87
C PHE A 681 -6.80 -14.76 18.16
N LEU A 682 -5.48 -15.01 18.15
CA LEU A 682 -4.90 -16.21 17.51
C LEU A 682 -5.36 -17.49 18.21
N ARG A 683 -5.47 -17.49 19.54
CA ARG A 683 -6.00 -18.62 20.30
C ARG A 683 -7.47 -18.88 19.94
N ASN A 684 -8.30 -17.85 19.97
CA ASN A 684 -9.72 -17.95 19.61
C ASN A 684 -9.91 -18.46 18.18
N LEU A 685 -9.04 -18.01 17.26
CA LEU A 685 -9.05 -18.47 15.87
C LEU A 685 -8.68 -19.94 15.75
N LYS A 686 -7.65 -20.39 16.49
CA LYS A 686 -7.23 -21.79 16.55
C LYS A 686 -8.35 -22.67 17.08
N ASP A 687 -9.02 -22.25 18.14
CA ASP A 687 -10.08 -23.00 18.78
C ASP A 687 -11.34 -23.05 17.91
N THR A 688 -11.65 -21.96 17.21
CA THR A 688 -12.85 -21.84 16.35
C THR A 688 -12.70 -22.51 14.99
N TYR A 689 -11.51 -22.37 14.35
CA TYR A 689 -11.24 -22.81 12.96
C TYR A 689 -9.89 -23.56 12.85
N PRO A 690 -9.68 -24.64 13.59
CA PRO A 690 -8.35 -25.28 13.70
C PRO A 690 -7.82 -25.75 12.35
N GLU A 691 -8.65 -26.28 11.43
CA GLU A 691 -8.16 -26.72 10.12
C GLU A 691 -7.70 -25.55 9.26
N VAL A 692 -8.40 -24.44 9.32
CA VAL A 692 -8.02 -23.21 8.61
C VAL A 692 -6.73 -22.65 9.20
N TYR A 693 -6.65 -22.61 10.53
CA TYR A 693 -5.46 -22.19 11.27
C TYR A 693 -4.24 -23.01 10.86
N HIS A 694 -4.31 -24.34 10.90
CA HIS A 694 -3.21 -25.22 10.51
C HIS A 694 -2.85 -25.10 9.02
N ALA A 695 -3.84 -24.92 8.14
CA ALA A 695 -3.57 -24.72 6.71
C ALA A 695 -2.81 -23.41 6.45
N ILE A 696 -3.15 -22.33 7.18
CA ILE A 696 -2.46 -21.05 7.10
C ILE A 696 -1.04 -21.17 7.66
N GLU A 697 -0.87 -21.78 8.84
CA GLU A 697 0.46 -22.01 9.43
C GLU A 697 1.37 -22.83 8.49
N THR A 698 0.83 -23.88 7.90
CA THR A 698 1.57 -24.73 6.93
C THR A 698 2.01 -23.89 5.72
N GLN A 699 1.15 -23.02 5.21
CA GLN A 699 1.48 -22.16 4.08
C GLN A 699 2.57 -21.15 4.44
N ILE A 700 2.52 -20.57 5.64
CA ILE A 700 3.52 -19.61 6.12
C ILE A 700 4.87 -20.33 6.35
N ALA A 701 4.86 -21.48 7.02
CA ALA A 701 6.05 -22.27 7.24
C ALA A 701 6.74 -22.67 5.93
N SER A 702 5.95 -23.06 4.93
CA SER A 702 6.47 -23.39 3.59
C SER A 702 7.11 -22.18 2.91
N ARG A 703 6.48 -20.97 3.00
CA ARG A 703 7.06 -19.72 2.46
C ARG A 703 8.36 -19.34 3.17
N SER A 704 8.36 -19.43 4.50
CA SER A 704 9.55 -19.14 5.31
C SER A 704 10.72 -20.08 4.96
N LEU A 705 10.44 -21.37 4.78
CA LEU A 705 11.45 -22.35 4.37
C LEU A 705 12.02 -22.01 2.99
N LEU A 706 11.18 -21.70 2.02
CA LEU A 706 11.60 -21.35 0.67
C LEU A 706 12.45 -20.05 0.66
N ASN A 707 12.07 -19.03 1.43
CA ASN A 707 12.87 -17.82 1.57
C ASN A 707 14.23 -18.08 2.23
N HIS A 708 14.27 -18.95 3.24
CA HIS A 708 15.52 -19.35 3.85
C HIS A 708 16.43 -20.08 2.87
N GLN A 709 15.87 -20.98 2.05
CA GLN A 709 16.62 -21.67 0.98
C GLN A 709 17.17 -20.67 -0.03
N MET A 710 16.36 -19.68 -0.48
CA MET A 710 16.77 -18.59 -1.37
C MET A 710 17.96 -17.81 -0.79
N SER A 711 17.84 -17.36 0.46
CA SER A 711 18.91 -16.64 1.15
C SER A 711 20.21 -17.45 1.28
N ASN A 712 20.09 -18.76 1.50
CA ASN A 712 21.28 -19.63 1.58
C ASN A 712 21.95 -19.84 0.21
N ILE A 713 21.18 -19.97 -0.88
CA ILE A 713 21.74 -20.01 -2.25
C ILE A 713 22.54 -18.74 -2.54
N GLN A 714 21.97 -17.57 -2.27
CA GLN A 714 22.65 -16.28 -2.46
C GLN A 714 23.92 -16.14 -1.62
N LYS A 715 23.92 -16.68 -0.38
CA LYS A 715 25.14 -16.72 0.45
C LYS A 715 26.19 -17.66 -0.13
N MET A 716 25.79 -18.83 -0.61
CA MET A 716 26.71 -19.80 -1.22
C MET A 716 27.32 -19.27 -2.52
N GLU A 717 26.52 -18.58 -3.35
CA GLU A 717 27.02 -17.89 -4.55
C GLU A 717 28.04 -16.80 -4.20
N LYS A 718 27.71 -15.89 -3.25
CA LYS A 718 28.62 -14.86 -2.78
C LYS A 718 29.92 -15.38 -2.16
N GLN A 719 29.88 -16.59 -1.60
CA GLN A 719 31.05 -17.28 -1.05
C GLN A 719 31.84 -18.06 -2.10
N GLY A 720 31.44 -18.02 -3.38
CA GLY A 720 32.05 -18.78 -4.46
C GLY A 720 31.87 -20.30 -4.33
N ARG A 721 30.90 -20.78 -3.54
CA ARG A 721 30.61 -22.22 -3.37
C ARG A 721 29.64 -22.75 -4.41
N LEU A 722 28.95 -21.86 -5.10
CA LEU A 722 28.00 -22.18 -6.17
C LEU A 722 28.36 -21.32 -7.39
N GLU A 723 28.31 -21.90 -8.57
CA GLU A 723 28.43 -21.15 -9.81
C GLU A 723 27.14 -20.31 -10.05
N PRO A 724 27.27 -19.11 -10.67
CA PRO A 724 26.09 -18.26 -10.92
C PRO A 724 24.99 -18.93 -11.74
N SER A 725 25.35 -19.81 -12.69
CA SER A 725 24.42 -20.61 -13.51
C SER A 725 23.60 -21.59 -12.67
N ASP A 726 24.25 -22.27 -11.72
CA ASP A 726 23.60 -23.24 -10.85
C ASP A 726 22.74 -22.52 -9.82
N ALA A 727 23.22 -21.41 -9.26
CA ALA A 727 22.46 -20.57 -8.37
C ALA A 727 21.16 -20.09 -9.03
N ALA A 728 21.21 -19.58 -10.26
CA ALA A 728 20.05 -19.13 -11.02
C ALA A 728 19.04 -20.25 -11.27
N ASN A 729 19.50 -21.47 -11.58
CA ASN A 729 18.62 -22.64 -11.76
C ASN A 729 17.88 -23.02 -10.47
N LEU A 730 18.60 -23.07 -9.34
CA LEU A 730 18.02 -23.40 -8.04
C LEU A 730 17.04 -22.29 -7.58
N GLU A 731 17.41 -21.04 -7.78
CA GLU A 731 16.53 -19.90 -7.49
C GLU A 731 15.24 -19.97 -8.30
N SER A 732 15.31 -20.26 -9.60
CA SER A 732 14.14 -20.42 -10.46
C SER A 732 13.19 -21.53 -9.98
N GLN A 733 13.73 -22.68 -9.52
CA GLN A 733 12.92 -23.76 -8.95
C GLN A 733 12.21 -23.32 -7.67
N ILE A 734 12.92 -22.65 -6.75
CA ILE A 734 12.33 -22.15 -5.52
C ILE A 734 11.27 -21.10 -5.81
N GLN A 735 11.51 -20.21 -6.77
CA GLN A 735 10.54 -19.20 -7.19
C GLN A 735 9.26 -19.83 -7.75
N SER A 736 9.37 -20.90 -8.52
CA SER A 736 8.20 -21.60 -9.05
C SER A 736 7.34 -22.20 -7.93
N HIS A 737 7.97 -22.80 -6.91
CA HIS A 737 7.28 -23.31 -5.71
C HIS A 737 6.64 -22.18 -4.89
N MET A 738 7.38 -21.08 -4.70
CA MET A 738 6.86 -19.91 -3.98
C MET A 738 5.60 -19.36 -4.66
N LYS A 739 5.61 -19.26 -5.98
CA LYS A 739 4.47 -18.80 -6.77
C LYS A 739 3.26 -19.72 -6.61
N GLN A 740 3.47 -21.03 -6.63
CA GLN A 740 2.38 -21.98 -6.38
C GLN A 740 1.72 -21.79 -5.01
N ILE A 741 2.52 -21.51 -3.98
CA ILE A 741 2.01 -21.26 -2.62
C ILE A 741 1.27 -19.93 -2.52
N ILE A 742 1.78 -18.87 -3.15
CA ILE A 742 1.17 -17.53 -3.12
C ILE A 742 -0.16 -17.49 -3.87
N ASP A 743 -0.23 -18.15 -5.03
CA ASP A 743 -1.44 -18.14 -5.87
C ASP A 743 -2.51 -19.13 -5.41
N SER A 744 -2.13 -20.15 -4.63
CA SER A 744 -3.06 -21.14 -4.10
C SER A 744 -3.69 -20.65 -2.79
N PRO A 745 -5.03 -20.65 -2.66
CA PRO A 745 -5.63 -20.49 -1.34
C PRO A 745 -5.16 -21.61 -0.42
N PRO A 746 -5.09 -21.39 0.91
CA PRO A 746 -4.75 -22.46 1.85
C PRO A 746 -5.59 -23.71 1.54
N LYS A 747 -4.94 -24.83 1.29
CA LYS A 747 -5.63 -26.09 1.01
C LYS A 747 -6.27 -26.58 2.30
N TYR A 748 -7.51 -26.28 2.44
CA TYR A 748 -8.35 -26.68 3.55
C TYR A 748 -8.92 -28.07 3.25
N GLN A 749 -8.55 -29.03 4.05
CA GLN A 749 -9.27 -30.30 4.14
C GLN A 749 -10.37 -30.12 5.18
N GLY A 750 -11.61 -29.94 4.71
CA GLY A 750 -12.77 -29.95 5.61
C GLY A 750 -12.81 -31.24 6.43
N THR A 751 -13.56 -31.24 7.53
CA THR A 751 -13.77 -32.42 8.35
C THR A 751 -14.09 -33.60 7.43
N GLN A 752 -13.32 -34.68 7.52
CA GLN A 752 -13.63 -35.87 6.74
C GLN A 752 -14.92 -36.46 7.29
N SER A 753 -16.05 -35.99 6.76
CA SER A 753 -17.38 -36.38 7.22
C SER A 753 -17.52 -37.88 7.34
N TYR A 754 -16.91 -38.64 6.41
CA TYR A 754 -16.89 -40.10 6.45
C TYR A 754 -16.23 -40.65 7.72
N ARG A 755 -15.00 -40.21 8.04
CA ARG A 755 -14.28 -40.69 9.22
C ARG A 755 -14.96 -40.33 10.52
N PHE A 756 -15.53 -39.12 10.56
CA PHE A 756 -16.25 -38.65 11.75
C PHE A 756 -17.53 -39.49 11.95
N LEU A 757 -18.32 -39.71 10.89
CA LEU A 757 -19.53 -40.51 10.98
C LEU A 757 -19.20 -41.96 11.32
N GLN A 758 -18.12 -42.54 10.75
CA GLN A 758 -17.65 -43.89 11.05
C GLN A 758 -17.29 -44.07 12.54
N ALA A 759 -16.79 -43.04 13.20
CA ALA A 759 -16.47 -43.06 14.63
C ALA A 759 -17.71 -43.06 15.55
N ILE A 760 -18.88 -42.68 15.03
CA ILE A 760 -20.15 -42.76 15.77
C ILE A 760 -20.68 -44.19 15.68
N PRO A 761 -20.85 -44.95 16.81
CA PRO A 761 -21.11 -46.38 16.84
C PRO A 761 -22.18 -46.86 15.86
N HIS A 762 -23.30 -46.12 15.78
CA HIS A 762 -24.45 -46.53 14.95
C HIS A 762 -24.29 -46.19 13.46
N PHE A 763 -23.47 -45.22 13.10
CA PHE A 763 -23.11 -44.99 11.71
C PHE A 763 -21.98 -45.96 11.28
N GLY A 764 -21.10 -46.36 12.22
CA GLY A 764 -20.02 -47.29 11.98
C GLY A 764 -20.48 -48.72 11.58
N VAL A 765 -21.71 -49.08 11.95
CA VAL A 765 -22.35 -50.38 11.60
C VAL A 765 -22.94 -50.37 10.18
N MET A 766 -23.09 -49.20 9.56
CA MET A 766 -23.60 -49.05 8.19
C MET A 766 -22.63 -49.66 7.16
N ASN A 767 -23.19 -50.12 6.05
CA ASN A 767 -22.37 -50.50 4.91
C ASN A 767 -21.45 -49.35 4.49
N PRO A 768 -20.14 -49.56 4.28
CA PRO A 768 -19.19 -48.50 3.92
C PRO A 768 -19.62 -47.64 2.73
N ASN A 769 -20.22 -48.23 1.70
CA ASN A 769 -20.69 -47.51 0.52
C ASN A 769 -21.88 -46.59 0.84
N ASP A 770 -22.79 -47.02 1.74
CA ASP A 770 -23.92 -46.23 2.15
C ASP A 770 -23.51 -45.12 3.10
N LEU A 771 -22.52 -45.40 3.95
CA LEU A 771 -21.94 -44.38 4.84
C LEU A 771 -21.19 -43.32 4.05
N GLU A 772 -20.42 -43.69 3.02
CA GLU A 772 -19.72 -42.76 2.15
C GLU A 772 -20.73 -41.91 1.36
N TYR A 773 -21.76 -42.51 0.81
CA TYR A 773 -22.85 -41.82 0.14
C TYR A 773 -23.54 -40.82 1.09
N LEU A 774 -23.91 -41.25 2.30
CA LEU A 774 -24.51 -40.40 3.29
C LEU A 774 -23.60 -39.26 3.71
N ALA A 775 -22.30 -39.54 3.95
CA ALA A 775 -21.29 -38.54 4.30
C ALA A 775 -21.14 -37.47 3.22
N SER A 776 -21.25 -37.85 1.93
CA SER A 776 -21.23 -36.89 0.81
C SER A 776 -22.40 -35.92 0.78
N LYS A 777 -23.50 -36.23 1.46
CA LYS A 777 -24.72 -35.41 1.49
C LYS A 777 -24.75 -34.45 2.68
N PHE A 778 -23.96 -34.70 3.70
CA PHE A 778 -23.82 -33.78 4.81
C PHE A 778 -23.09 -32.50 4.38
N LYS A 779 -23.57 -31.38 4.90
CA LYS A 779 -22.93 -30.06 4.73
C LYS A 779 -22.43 -29.59 6.09
N GLU A 780 -21.20 -29.13 6.11
CA GLU A 780 -20.63 -28.50 7.29
C GLU A 780 -21.23 -27.10 7.50
N LYS A 781 -21.69 -26.82 8.72
CA LYS A 781 -22.10 -25.48 9.17
C LYS A 781 -21.35 -25.12 10.44
N VAL A 782 -20.92 -23.88 10.55
CA VAL A 782 -20.22 -23.35 11.71
C VAL A 782 -21.07 -22.26 12.36
N PHE A 783 -21.18 -22.32 13.67
CA PHE A 783 -21.91 -21.36 14.49
C PHE A 783 -20.94 -20.68 15.45
N ALA A 784 -20.99 -19.36 15.54
CA ALA A 784 -20.21 -18.60 16.52
C ALA A 784 -20.82 -18.76 17.93
N ILE A 785 -20.08 -18.38 18.94
CA ILE A 785 -20.59 -18.29 20.34
C ILE A 785 -21.91 -17.50 20.34
N ASP A 786 -22.87 -17.95 21.13
CA ASP A 786 -24.25 -17.46 21.19
C ASP A 786 -25.05 -17.59 19.87
N GLY A 787 -24.47 -18.27 18.87
CA GLY A 787 -25.16 -18.60 17.62
C GLY A 787 -26.27 -19.63 17.88
N LYS A 788 -27.49 -19.34 17.40
CA LYS A 788 -28.64 -20.27 17.54
C LYS A 788 -28.59 -21.35 16.47
N LEU A 789 -28.46 -22.62 16.89
CA LEU A 789 -28.52 -23.79 16.03
C LEU A 789 -30.00 -24.13 15.71
N THR A 790 -30.87 -24.13 16.75
CA THR A 790 -32.31 -24.29 16.65
C THR A 790 -33.01 -23.26 17.51
N VAL A 791 -34.27 -23.01 17.20
CA VAL A 791 -35.15 -22.15 18.00
C VAL A 791 -36.42 -22.95 18.32
N GLU A 792 -36.79 -23.02 19.60
CA GLU A 792 -38.01 -23.69 20.07
C GLU A 792 -39.24 -23.19 19.30
N GLY A 793 -40.07 -24.09 18.82
CA GLY A 793 -41.21 -23.78 17.99
C GLY A 793 -40.90 -23.38 16.54
N GLY A 794 -39.60 -23.25 16.18
CA GLY A 794 -39.18 -22.94 14.84
C GLY A 794 -39.25 -24.14 13.89
N ASN A 795 -39.36 -23.88 12.58
CA ASN A 795 -39.36 -24.95 11.57
C ASN A 795 -38.02 -25.68 11.55
N SER A 796 -38.08 -26.99 11.44
CA SER A 796 -36.88 -27.84 11.34
C SER A 796 -36.24 -27.66 9.97
N ASP A 797 -34.97 -27.19 9.95
CA ASP A 797 -34.18 -26.97 8.74
C ASP A 797 -33.36 -28.20 8.30
N GLY A 798 -33.29 -29.21 9.14
CA GLY A 798 -32.56 -30.44 8.90
C GLY A 798 -31.95 -31.11 10.13
N PHE A 799 -31.45 -32.29 9.92
CA PHE A 799 -30.79 -33.15 10.89
C PHE A 799 -29.31 -32.67 11.08
N MET A 800 -28.92 -32.39 12.31
CA MET A 800 -27.58 -31.84 12.62
C MET A 800 -26.83 -32.75 13.59
N ILE A 801 -25.53 -32.93 13.38
CA ILE A 801 -24.63 -33.64 14.28
C ILE A 801 -23.52 -32.67 14.70
N ILE A 802 -23.27 -32.52 16.00
CA ILE A 802 -22.15 -31.70 16.48
C ILE A 802 -20.85 -32.44 16.20
N VAL A 803 -19.94 -31.78 15.45
CA VAL A 803 -18.59 -32.30 15.18
C VAL A 803 -17.60 -31.76 16.20
N ARG A 804 -17.78 -30.49 16.57
CA ARG A 804 -16.92 -29.75 17.50
C ARG A 804 -17.68 -28.70 18.26
N GLY A 805 -17.15 -28.34 19.41
CA GLY A 805 -17.73 -27.33 20.28
C GLY A 805 -18.82 -27.89 21.18
N THR A 806 -19.32 -27.06 22.06
CA THR A 806 -20.39 -27.36 23.00
C THR A 806 -21.55 -26.41 22.79
N ALA A 807 -22.78 -26.94 22.93
CA ALA A 807 -23.97 -26.12 22.81
C ALA A 807 -24.89 -26.39 24.01
N ARG A 808 -25.59 -25.37 24.46
CA ARG A 808 -26.62 -25.50 25.50
C ARG A 808 -27.98 -25.72 24.86
N LEU A 809 -28.68 -26.73 25.35
CA LEU A 809 -30.06 -27.03 25.00
C LEU A 809 -30.97 -26.46 26.08
N GLU A 810 -31.86 -25.58 25.67
CA GLU A 810 -32.83 -24.88 26.56
C GLU A 810 -34.24 -25.11 26.08
N GLN A 811 -35.14 -25.40 27.02
CA GLN A 811 -36.58 -25.51 26.81
C GLN A 811 -37.29 -24.52 27.75
N GLU A 812 -38.18 -23.70 27.24
CA GLU A 812 -38.87 -22.64 27.99
C GLU A 812 -37.89 -21.74 28.77
N GLY A 813 -36.73 -21.48 28.20
CA GLY A 813 -35.67 -20.65 28.80
C GLY A 813 -34.91 -21.33 29.94
N LYS A 814 -35.13 -22.63 30.24
CA LYS A 814 -34.38 -23.38 31.25
C LYS A 814 -33.39 -24.33 30.61
N LEU A 815 -32.14 -24.30 31.09
CA LEU A 815 -31.08 -25.22 30.64
C LEU A 815 -31.50 -26.66 30.97
N LYS A 816 -31.52 -27.52 29.97
CA LYS A 816 -31.78 -28.96 30.10
C LYS A 816 -30.50 -29.76 30.07
N MET A 817 -29.64 -29.50 29.12
CA MET A 817 -28.38 -30.24 29.02
C MET A 817 -27.35 -29.49 28.16
N MET A 818 -26.10 -29.86 28.33
CA MET A 818 -25.01 -29.49 27.43
C MET A 818 -24.81 -30.56 26.35
N LEU A 819 -24.71 -30.12 25.10
CA LEU A 819 -24.48 -30.96 23.94
C LEU A 819 -23.00 -30.92 23.56
N GLU A 820 -22.41 -32.08 23.33
CA GLU A 820 -20.99 -32.31 23.03
C GLU A 820 -20.83 -32.91 21.64
N PRO A 821 -19.60 -33.01 21.10
CA PRO A 821 -19.32 -33.68 19.82
C PRO A 821 -19.91 -35.11 19.79
N GLY A 822 -20.56 -35.45 18.69
CA GLY A 822 -21.29 -36.71 18.49
C GLY A 822 -22.78 -36.62 18.86
N ASN A 823 -23.22 -35.58 19.58
CA ASN A 823 -24.64 -35.39 19.82
C ASN A 823 -25.37 -34.97 18.55
N VAL A 824 -26.61 -35.47 18.44
CA VAL A 824 -27.50 -35.21 17.31
C VAL A 824 -28.57 -34.22 17.74
N ILE A 825 -28.92 -33.29 16.88
CA ILE A 825 -29.88 -32.21 17.14
C ILE A 825 -31.01 -32.30 16.11
N GLY A 826 -32.27 -32.28 16.60
CA GLY A 826 -33.44 -32.21 15.78
C GLY A 826 -33.70 -33.49 14.94
N ALA A 827 -33.22 -34.65 15.42
CA ALA A 827 -33.40 -35.88 14.69
C ALA A 827 -34.86 -36.26 14.53
N TYR A 828 -35.64 -36.30 15.60
CA TYR A 828 -37.04 -36.61 15.56
C TYR A 828 -37.85 -35.51 14.84
N ASP A 829 -37.62 -34.24 15.25
CA ASP A 829 -38.39 -33.10 14.74
C ASP A 829 -38.26 -32.98 13.22
N THR A 830 -37.03 -33.24 12.68
CA THR A 830 -36.78 -33.21 11.24
C THR A 830 -37.39 -34.38 10.47
N LEU A 831 -37.28 -35.60 11.00
CA LEU A 831 -37.78 -36.78 10.31
C LEU A 831 -39.30 -36.89 10.39
N ALA A 832 -39.92 -36.45 11.50
CA ALA A 832 -41.38 -36.37 11.70
C ALA A 832 -42.00 -35.12 11.06
N GLY A 833 -41.17 -34.11 10.66
CA GLY A 833 -41.69 -32.86 10.07
C GLY A 833 -42.41 -31.95 11.07
N VAL A 834 -42.01 -32.00 12.34
CA VAL A 834 -42.61 -31.16 13.42
C VAL A 834 -41.61 -30.02 13.80
N PRO A 835 -42.11 -28.95 14.42
CA PRO A 835 -41.28 -27.86 14.94
C PRO A 835 -40.22 -28.34 15.96
N PHE A 836 -39.09 -27.63 16.06
CA PHE A 836 -38.12 -27.95 17.10
C PHE A 836 -38.66 -27.78 18.52
N TRP A 837 -38.41 -28.75 19.35
CA TRP A 837 -38.96 -28.81 20.73
C TRP A 837 -38.12 -27.98 21.72
N ALA A 838 -36.93 -27.59 21.37
CA ALA A 838 -36.01 -26.82 22.20
C ALA A 838 -35.13 -25.89 21.40
N SER A 839 -34.68 -24.82 22.06
CA SER A 839 -33.64 -23.95 21.52
C SER A 839 -32.26 -24.54 21.82
N VAL A 840 -31.37 -24.55 20.79
CA VAL A 840 -29.98 -24.93 20.98
C VAL A 840 -29.12 -23.75 20.61
N THR A 841 -28.29 -23.31 21.55
CA THR A 841 -27.40 -22.15 21.40
C THR A 841 -25.95 -22.60 21.63
N ALA A 842 -25.05 -22.12 20.77
CA ALA A 842 -23.63 -22.44 20.85
C ALA A 842 -22.98 -21.77 22.08
N GLU A 843 -22.39 -22.55 22.97
CA GLU A 843 -21.63 -22.06 24.15
C GLU A 843 -20.18 -21.82 23.82
N SER A 844 -19.62 -22.64 22.96
CA SER A 844 -18.36 -22.45 22.26
C SER A 844 -18.64 -22.37 20.76
N PRO A 845 -17.66 -22.03 19.91
CA PRO A 845 -17.84 -22.17 18.47
C PRO A 845 -18.18 -23.61 18.10
N VAL A 846 -19.34 -23.81 17.46
CA VAL A 846 -19.88 -25.16 17.13
C VAL A 846 -19.77 -25.41 15.64
N THR A 847 -19.15 -26.52 15.26
CA THR A 847 -19.20 -27.03 13.89
C THR A 847 -20.16 -28.23 13.85
N THR A 848 -21.13 -28.19 12.92
CA THR A 848 -22.08 -29.28 12.71
C THR A 848 -21.99 -29.85 11.30
N LEU A 849 -22.27 -31.15 11.19
CA LEU A 849 -22.68 -31.80 9.95
C LEU A 849 -24.22 -31.72 9.84
N THR A 850 -24.72 -31.09 8.80
CA THR A 850 -26.16 -30.85 8.61
C THR A 850 -26.65 -31.55 7.37
N LEU A 851 -27.73 -32.34 7.50
CA LEU A 851 -28.47 -32.98 6.42
C LEU A 851 -29.78 -32.26 6.20
N SER A 852 -29.96 -31.54 5.11
CA SER A 852 -31.13 -30.71 4.87
C SER A 852 -32.39 -31.53 4.56
N ASN A 853 -33.58 -30.96 4.86
CA ASN A 853 -34.90 -31.56 4.58
C ASN A 853 -35.06 -32.00 3.11
N SER A 854 -34.51 -31.23 2.16
CA SER A 854 -34.58 -31.55 0.75
C SER A 854 -33.77 -32.81 0.38
N VAL A 855 -32.66 -33.05 1.08
CA VAL A 855 -31.85 -34.25 0.92
C VAL A 855 -32.52 -35.44 1.62
N LEU A 856 -33.05 -35.25 2.80
CA LEU A 856 -33.81 -36.27 3.53
C LEU A 856 -35.02 -36.78 2.72
N ALA A 857 -35.80 -35.89 2.12
CA ALA A 857 -36.92 -36.22 1.26
C ALA A 857 -36.48 -37.07 0.03
N LYS A 858 -35.32 -36.80 -0.54
CA LYS A 858 -34.76 -37.65 -1.61
C LYS A 858 -34.30 -39.00 -1.09
N LEU A 859 -33.67 -39.08 0.08
CA LEU A 859 -33.24 -40.34 0.69
C LEU A 859 -34.43 -41.23 1.03
N GLN A 860 -35.51 -40.64 1.55
CA GLN A 860 -36.75 -41.38 1.82
C GLN A 860 -37.34 -42.09 0.59
N LYS A 861 -37.20 -41.49 -0.62
CA LYS A 861 -37.65 -42.04 -1.87
C LYS A 861 -36.68 -43.06 -2.46
N THR A 862 -35.36 -42.85 -2.33
CA THR A 862 -34.36 -43.60 -3.08
C THR A 862 -33.55 -44.63 -2.26
N LYS A 863 -33.38 -44.40 -0.94
CA LYS A 863 -32.50 -45.17 -0.05
C LYS A 863 -33.19 -45.39 1.32
N LYS A 864 -34.32 -46.09 1.35
CA LYS A 864 -35.14 -46.32 2.57
C LYS A 864 -34.36 -46.94 3.72
N HIS A 865 -33.41 -47.83 3.43
CA HIS A 865 -32.58 -48.49 4.44
C HIS A 865 -31.68 -47.48 5.19
N ILE A 866 -31.15 -46.45 4.51
CA ILE A 866 -30.38 -45.39 5.16
C ILE A 866 -31.25 -44.58 6.11
N VAL A 867 -32.48 -44.28 5.70
CA VAL A 867 -33.43 -43.54 6.54
C VAL A 867 -33.79 -44.29 7.79
N LYS A 868 -33.85 -45.67 7.73
CA LYS A 868 -34.10 -46.49 8.91
C LYS A 868 -33.04 -46.25 10.00
N HIS A 869 -31.75 -46.13 9.61
CA HIS A 869 -30.68 -45.77 10.53
C HIS A 869 -30.86 -44.39 11.12
N LEU A 870 -31.36 -43.41 10.32
CA LEU A 870 -31.64 -42.07 10.84
C LEU A 870 -32.78 -42.06 11.87
N TRP A 871 -33.83 -42.89 11.66
CA TRP A 871 -34.89 -43.07 12.63
C TRP A 871 -34.43 -43.60 13.99
N TYR A 872 -33.37 -44.36 14.04
CA TYR A 872 -32.72 -44.79 15.28
C TYR A 872 -32.32 -43.61 16.18
N PHE A 873 -31.69 -42.58 15.59
CA PHE A 873 -31.32 -41.39 16.35
C PHE A 873 -32.54 -40.59 16.79
N ALA A 874 -33.59 -40.54 15.96
CA ALA A 874 -34.86 -39.95 16.34
C ALA A 874 -35.51 -40.70 17.50
N GLY A 875 -35.40 -42.04 17.51
CA GLY A 875 -35.88 -42.87 18.60
C GLY A 875 -35.15 -42.59 19.90
N ILE A 876 -33.84 -42.50 19.89
CA ILE A 876 -33.05 -42.11 21.06
C ILE A 876 -33.46 -40.73 21.60
N ASP A 877 -33.49 -39.74 20.74
CA ASP A 877 -33.83 -38.36 21.12
C ASP A 877 -35.24 -38.27 21.74
N LEU A 878 -36.23 -38.93 21.14
CA LEU A 878 -37.60 -38.96 21.69
C LEU A 878 -37.68 -39.80 22.96
N ALA A 879 -37.01 -40.95 23.04
CA ALA A 879 -36.99 -41.80 24.20
C ALA A 879 -36.46 -41.11 25.46
N GLU A 880 -35.32 -40.39 25.32
CA GLU A 880 -34.77 -39.60 26.40
C GLU A 880 -35.76 -38.57 26.92
N ARG A 881 -36.53 -37.92 26.03
CA ARG A 881 -37.53 -36.90 26.38
C ARG A 881 -38.74 -37.46 27.12
N LEU A 882 -39.23 -38.61 26.66
CA LEU A 882 -40.45 -39.20 27.21
C LEU A 882 -40.22 -39.97 28.52
N LEU A 883 -39.14 -40.80 28.55
CA LEU A 883 -38.84 -41.64 29.70
C LEU A 883 -38.35 -40.80 30.89
N ALA A 884 -37.69 -39.68 30.69
CA ALA A 884 -37.30 -38.78 31.78
C ALA A 884 -38.49 -38.21 32.59
N LYS A 885 -39.70 -38.34 32.07
CA LYS A 885 -40.95 -37.83 32.71
C LYS A 885 -41.80 -38.91 33.36
N VAL A 886 -41.47 -40.19 33.17
CA VAL A 886 -42.28 -41.34 33.56
C VAL A 886 -41.49 -42.27 34.48
N GLU A 887 -42.13 -42.74 35.56
CA GLU A 887 -41.57 -43.77 36.40
C GLU A 887 -41.47 -45.15 35.65
N PRO A 888 -40.40 -45.93 35.88
CA PRO A 888 -39.32 -45.74 36.87
C PRO A 888 -38.14 -44.92 36.38
N TRP A 889 -38.14 -44.44 35.15
CA TRP A 889 -36.98 -43.80 34.50
C TRP A 889 -36.75 -42.31 34.91
N SER A 890 -37.82 -41.66 35.44
CA SER A 890 -37.73 -40.24 35.88
C SER A 890 -36.67 -40.03 36.98
N GLY A 891 -36.41 -41.03 37.80
CA GLY A 891 -35.39 -40.99 38.86
C GLY A 891 -33.97 -41.39 38.41
N TRP A 892 -33.76 -41.71 37.14
CA TRP A 892 -32.45 -42.14 36.68
C TRP A 892 -31.54 -40.97 36.39
N ARG A 893 -30.23 -41.17 36.64
CA ARG A 893 -29.21 -40.21 36.19
C ARG A 893 -29.14 -40.16 34.67
N ALA A 894 -29.00 -39.00 34.08
CA ALA A 894 -28.97 -38.81 32.63
C ALA A 894 -28.05 -39.80 31.87
N LYS A 895 -26.86 -40.11 32.41
CA LYS A 895 -25.96 -41.09 31.82
C LYS A 895 -26.50 -42.52 31.82
N LYS A 896 -27.23 -42.91 32.86
CA LYS A 896 -27.86 -44.24 32.97
C LYS A 896 -29.02 -44.35 31.96
N LEU A 897 -29.85 -43.32 31.85
CA LEU A 897 -30.93 -43.26 30.90
C LEU A 897 -30.43 -43.32 29.45
N LYS A 898 -29.39 -42.51 29.15
CA LYS A 898 -28.76 -42.50 27.81
C LYS A 898 -28.20 -43.87 27.43
N ASN A 899 -27.51 -44.58 28.33
CA ASN A 899 -26.98 -45.90 28.04
C ASN A 899 -28.09 -46.93 27.82
N PHE A 900 -29.22 -46.81 28.51
CA PHE A 900 -30.38 -47.65 28.34
C PHE A 900 -31.08 -47.41 26.99
N VAL A 901 -31.32 -46.18 26.65
CA VAL A 901 -31.96 -45.78 25.37
C VAL A 901 -31.11 -46.15 24.15
N MET A 902 -29.77 -46.11 24.29
CA MET A 902 -28.86 -46.54 23.19
C MET A 902 -28.95 -48.01 22.84
N LYS A 903 -29.58 -48.84 23.67
CA LYS A 903 -29.84 -50.28 23.36
C LYS A 903 -31.11 -50.55 22.56
N GLY A 904 -31.90 -49.50 22.24
CA GLY A 904 -33.18 -49.62 21.53
C GLY A 904 -33.05 -50.07 20.09
N GLU A 905 -34.13 -50.62 19.55
CA GLU A 905 -34.21 -51.05 18.15
C GLU A 905 -35.40 -50.40 17.43
N ILE A 906 -35.25 -50.17 16.12
CA ILE A 906 -36.33 -49.67 15.27
C ILE A 906 -37.08 -50.84 14.65
N ILE A 907 -38.40 -50.92 14.94
CA ILE A 907 -39.30 -51.92 14.36
C ILE A 907 -40.38 -51.19 13.54
N THR A 908 -40.59 -51.62 12.31
CA THR A 908 -41.69 -51.09 11.46
C THR A 908 -42.76 -52.16 11.36
N VAL A 909 -43.99 -51.79 11.67
CA VAL A 909 -45.15 -52.69 11.73
C VAL A 909 -46.18 -52.24 10.70
N LEU A 910 -46.80 -53.21 10.03
CA LEU A 910 -47.77 -52.95 8.97
C LEU A 910 -49.19 -52.81 9.54
N PRO A 911 -50.07 -52.09 8.90
CA PRO A 911 -51.46 -51.93 9.38
C PRO A 911 -52.22 -53.23 9.34
N GLY A 912 -53.16 -53.39 10.33
CA GLY A 912 -54.15 -54.45 10.35
C GLY A 912 -53.75 -55.70 11.14
N GLU A 913 -52.56 -55.80 11.69
CA GLU A 913 -52.10 -56.94 12.50
C GLU A 913 -52.08 -56.56 14.00
N LYS A 914 -52.40 -57.50 14.85
CA LYS A 914 -52.18 -57.44 16.32
C LYS A 914 -50.73 -57.86 16.58
N HIS A 915 -50.07 -57.04 17.33
CA HIS A 915 -48.70 -57.29 17.70
C HIS A 915 -48.54 -57.33 19.22
N ARG A 916 -47.75 -58.27 19.68
CA ARG A 916 -47.28 -58.32 21.06
C ARG A 916 -45.75 -58.21 21.03
N ILE A 917 -45.24 -57.21 21.69
CA ILE A 917 -43.78 -56.94 21.74
C ILE A 917 -43.35 -56.94 23.21
N ASP A 918 -42.56 -57.95 23.63
CA ASP A 918 -42.02 -57.99 24.98
C ASP A 918 -40.87 -56.97 25.08
N ALA A 919 -41.15 -55.83 25.72
CA ALA A 919 -40.21 -54.73 25.85
C ALA A 919 -40.44 -53.99 27.19
N GLU A 920 -39.37 -53.37 27.69
CA GLU A 920 -39.43 -52.53 28.92
C GLU A 920 -40.08 -51.21 28.62
N ALA A 921 -39.86 -50.66 27.41
CA ALA A 921 -40.60 -49.49 26.94
C ALA A 921 -40.73 -49.57 25.41
N ILE A 922 -41.87 -49.12 24.91
CA ILE A 922 -42.15 -49.00 23.47
C ILE A 922 -42.56 -47.58 23.17
N ILE A 923 -41.85 -46.89 22.29
CA ILE A 923 -42.11 -45.54 21.90
C ILE A 923 -42.63 -45.52 20.46
N LEU A 924 -43.77 -44.93 20.27
CA LEU A 924 -44.38 -44.68 18.98
C LEU A 924 -43.75 -43.46 18.33
N LEU A 925 -42.99 -43.67 17.26
CA LEU A 925 -42.31 -42.59 16.52
C LEU A 925 -43.20 -42.02 15.43
N VAL A 926 -43.90 -42.87 14.68
CA VAL A 926 -44.79 -42.47 13.59
C VAL A 926 -45.93 -43.48 13.54
N GLY A 927 -47.14 -43.00 13.25
CA GLY A 927 -48.29 -43.84 13.06
C GLY A 927 -49.32 -43.73 14.16
N GLU A 928 -50.32 -44.63 14.11
CA GLU A 928 -51.44 -44.71 15.04
C GLU A 928 -51.64 -46.17 15.47
N VAL A 929 -51.79 -46.34 16.76
CA VAL A 929 -52.01 -47.66 17.36
C VAL A 929 -53.18 -47.62 18.33
N ILE A 930 -53.90 -48.75 18.48
CA ILE A 930 -54.97 -48.92 19.44
C ILE A 930 -54.51 -49.99 20.42
N PRO A 931 -54.32 -49.69 21.74
CA PRO A 931 -54.09 -50.70 22.78
C PRO A 931 -55.23 -51.70 22.89
N GLU A 932 -54.96 -52.95 23.23
CA GLU A 932 -56.01 -54.00 23.24
C GLU A 932 -57.12 -53.80 24.34
N ASN A 933 -56.70 -53.04 25.38
CA ASN A 933 -57.61 -52.77 26.53
C ASN A 933 -58.22 -51.37 26.57
N ASP A 934 -57.98 -50.54 25.53
CA ASP A 934 -58.47 -49.19 25.47
C ASP A 934 -58.88 -48.83 24.03
N ASP A 935 -60.15 -48.37 23.87
CA ASP A 935 -60.61 -47.93 22.55
C ASP A 935 -60.01 -46.61 22.05
N THR A 936 -59.11 -46.04 22.80
CA THR A 936 -58.44 -44.76 22.42
C THR A 936 -57.31 -44.99 21.38
N THR A 937 -57.40 -44.24 20.28
CA THR A 937 -56.37 -44.26 19.29
C THR A 937 -55.18 -43.40 19.79
N LEU A 938 -54.03 -44.06 19.99
CA LEU A 938 -52.81 -43.34 20.36
C LEU A 938 -52.10 -42.94 19.07
N VAL A 939 -51.74 -41.68 18.98
CA VAL A 939 -51.04 -41.05 17.83
C VAL A 939 -49.61 -40.67 18.24
N ALA A 940 -48.65 -40.89 17.32
CA ALA A 940 -47.28 -40.50 17.56
C ALA A 940 -47.12 -38.98 17.76
N PRO A 941 -46.21 -38.52 18.66
CA PRO A 941 -45.28 -39.29 19.49
C PRO A 941 -45.82 -39.62 20.87
N CYS A 942 -45.73 -40.86 21.29
CA CYS A 942 -46.14 -41.26 22.65
C CYS A 942 -45.39 -42.49 23.13
N LEU A 943 -45.35 -42.70 24.44
CA LEU A 943 -44.93 -43.92 25.08
C LEU A 943 -46.14 -44.87 25.17
N LEU A 944 -45.99 -46.10 24.66
CA LEU A 944 -47.03 -47.12 24.79
C LEU A 944 -47.00 -47.74 26.18
N THR A 945 -48.12 -47.76 26.83
CA THR A 945 -48.31 -48.32 28.18
C THR A 945 -48.59 -49.82 28.18
N HIS A 946 -48.87 -50.39 26.98
CA HIS A 946 -49.23 -51.78 26.82
C HIS A 946 -48.34 -52.42 25.73
N ASN A 947 -47.97 -53.68 25.93
CA ASN A 947 -47.17 -54.44 25.01
C ASN A 947 -47.96 -55.12 23.88
N GLU A 948 -49.30 -55.09 23.97
CA GLU A 948 -50.23 -55.61 22.96
C GLU A 948 -51.08 -54.46 22.40
N PHE A 949 -51.01 -54.33 21.07
CA PHE A 949 -51.71 -53.23 20.36
C PHE A 949 -52.01 -53.62 18.91
N MET A 950 -53.02 -53.02 18.35
CA MET A 950 -53.37 -53.10 16.93
C MET A 950 -52.88 -51.86 16.20
N VAL A 951 -52.29 -52.06 15.03
CA VAL A 951 -51.73 -50.98 14.22
C VAL A 951 -52.73 -50.50 13.18
N ARG A 952 -53.06 -49.22 13.19
CA ARG A 952 -54.04 -48.61 12.30
C ARG A 952 -53.45 -48.07 11.02
N THR A 953 -52.23 -47.52 11.11
CA THR A 953 -51.47 -47.00 10.00
C THR A 953 -50.05 -47.59 10.01
N SER A 954 -49.32 -47.55 8.88
CA SER A 954 -47.89 -48.01 8.88
C SER A 954 -47.14 -47.31 10.01
N THR A 955 -46.68 -48.09 10.97
CA THR A 955 -46.19 -47.55 12.26
C THR A 955 -44.70 -47.90 12.45
N THR A 956 -43.96 -46.92 12.92
CA THR A 956 -42.57 -47.07 13.31
C THR A 956 -42.45 -46.93 14.83
N LEU A 957 -41.87 -47.94 15.43
CA LEU A 957 -41.69 -48.08 16.87
C LEU A 957 -40.20 -48.08 17.24
N PHE A 958 -39.87 -47.48 18.37
CA PHE A 958 -38.59 -47.63 19.03
C PHE A 958 -38.75 -48.46 20.26
N VAL A 959 -38.16 -49.68 20.28
CA VAL A 959 -38.41 -50.72 21.29
C VAL A 959 -37.18 -50.90 22.14
N LEU A 960 -37.35 -50.78 23.45
CA LEU A 960 -36.34 -50.98 24.45
C LEU A 960 -36.58 -52.31 25.15
N LYS A 961 -35.77 -53.34 24.80
CA LYS A 961 -35.89 -54.70 25.37
C LYS A 961 -35.27 -54.77 26.75
N GLN A 962 -35.80 -55.68 27.61
CA GLN A 962 -35.27 -55.94 28.90
C GLN A 962 -33.87 -56.55 28.82
N ASP A 963 -32.90 -56.11 29.63
CA ASP A 963 -31.59 -56.72 29.72
C ASP A 963 -31.70 -58.14 30.25
N SER A 964 -31.49 -59.15 29.42
CA SER A 964 -31.48 -60.57 29.80
C SER A 964 -30.32 -60.99 30.72
N GLU A 965 -29.49 -60.03 31.15
CA GLU A 965 -28.30 -60.31 32.02
C GLU A 965 -28.59 -60.04 33.52
N LYS A 966 -29.81 -60.04 34.00
CA LYS A 966 -30.10 -60.02 35.45
C LYS A 966 -30.92 -61.19 35.91
N THR A 967 -30.41 -62.39 35.73
CA THR A 967 -30.74 -63.58 36.50
C THR A 967 -29.44 -64.37 36.70
N GLU A 968 -28.53 -63.83 37.50
CA GLU A 968 -27.57 -64.59 38.34
C GLU A 968 -26.83 -63.62 39.26
N SER A 969 -27.14 -63.81 40.56
CA SER A 969 -26.61 -63.34 41.82
C SER A 969 -27.04 -61.98 42.34
#